data_876120d59171f0da2e82fdddeb2f5c46
#
_entry.id   876120d59171f0da2e82fdddeb2f5c46
#
_cell.length_a   1.000
_cell.length_b   1.000
_cell.length_c   1.000
_cell.angle_alpha   90.00
_cell.angle_beta   90.00
_cell.angle_gamma   90.00
#
_symmetry.space_group_name_H-M   'P 1'
#
loop_
_entity.id
_entity.type
_entity.pdbx_description
1 polymer ?
#
loop_
_entity_poly.entity_id
_entity_poly.type
_entity_poly.pdbx_seq_one_letter_code
_entity_poly.pdbx_strand_id
1 'polypeptide(L)'
;MSLLAMAVLVVVIVVSLVFLYSGTTSESYKSKEYSVSDYKLLPAVPSDAAMVLCMDDLKEAVSILIDSSNVFKVLVAEGGKKAFGDFLSLLKKSEKDLGSLKSSDVIVSVHNSGDLVPLMIIDAGMSPADTTSQIKSVMALAESSKLSYRLLDCSNIHQAPSFLRRSVLLLISSSETLLTASQRHLEGGMSILDKDNFPMAASAMGGADALFISHNYASKLFSTYLQRDYAKYSSFFGTIADWTAFEIKSTGTKGLVLKGRNASYEGASYYSNMLSRVVPGSPKMAEILPASTVFAVSVPTDNIGLYVELNEKFLDATGRLDKCRRIASVLKDSAGIEPVKWAKRLDIKEICKAVIMLGDEPCPMVFIRPGKEDAEIILKGTGASNFREYKETVAPYAYKGFAGSVIGNIMSIPDDTRFVYRKGWLIVGSNKAVNAFVSGAFVKETIKEILESSGVLSSRIPTKNVSILSYYAASEDIPGISQIFKPVMADALRGTLAGLTYKPVILTVSDKDILLTADRINISRSAAIPVSLKDTVVKVPSGPFKVKNSGTGRTNLFGQSSNMTLTLKEENGKGIWGVPFKSAICGKAETIDYYANGKLQILFASGSKLYLIDRLGRFVKPFPVDLGKDILIGPAVYDFTGAKGYTAIVLHKDNSIGKYDLHGRQTNGWKGIKPTEKIKALPELLKVKGTRYWLVRTSVQCLIYGFNGGEPLNEADGNKMIKPDSAVEVKDGKVYATCYDGKIRNIKL
;
A
#
# COMPACT_ATOMS: atom_id res chain seq x y z
N MET A 1 5.92 5.62 -1.16
CA MET A 1 6.25 4.18 -1.26
C MET A 1 7.70 4.04 -1.67
N SER A 2 8.45 3.13 -1.05
CA SER A 2 9.87 2.96 -1.33
C SER A 2 10.10 2.15 -2.60
N LEU A 3 11.25 2.35 -3.25
CA LEU A 3 11.72 1.58 -4.40
C LEU A 3 11.72 0.06 -4.18
N LEU A 4 11.89 -0.40 -2.93
CA LEU A 4 11.81 -1.82 -2.59
C LEU A 4 10.35 -2.31 -2.60
N ALA A 5 9.37 -1.47 -2.23
CA ALA A 5 7.96 -1.78 -2.42
C ALA A 5 7.67 -2.00 -3.91
N MET A 6 8.32 -1.22 -4.76
CA MET A 6 8.22 -1.36 -6.22
C MET A 6 8.95 -2.60 -6.71
N ALA A 7 10.13 -2.92 -6.16
CA ALA A 7 10.85 -4.16 -6.49
C ALA A 7 10.08 -5.40 -6.01
N VAL A 8 9.52 -5.36 -4.81
CA VAL A 8 8.62 -6.41 -4.31
C VAL A 8 7.35 -6.48 -5.13
N LEU A 9 6.78 -5.35 -5.56
CA LEU A 9 5.62 -5.31 -6.45
C LEU A 9 5.94 -5.93 -7.81
N VAL A 10 7.13 -5.68 -8.35
CA VAL A 10 7.60 -6.28 -9.61
C VAL A 10 7.85 -7.77 -9.45
N VAL A 11 8.49 -8.17 -8.36
CA VAL A 11 8.65 -9.59 -8.01
C VAL A 11 7.27 -10.22 -7.78
N VAL A 12 6.33 -9.53 -7.13
CA VAL A 12 4.95 -9.98 -6.96
C VAL A 12 4.21 -10.08 -8.29
N ILE A 13 4.43 -9.15 -9.23
CA ILE A 13 3.83 -9.22 -10.58
C ILE A 13 4.42 -10.38 -11.36
N VAL A 14 5.74 -10.54 -11.35
CA VAL A 14 6.43 -11.67 -12.01
C VAL A 14 6.05 -13.00 -11.36
N VAL A 15 5.91 -13.02 -10.06
CA VAL A 15 5.46 -14.16 -9.27
C VAL A 15 3.97 -14.44 -9.49
N SER A 16 3.15 -13.41 -9.66
CA SER A 16 1.74 -13.58 -10.05
C SER A 16 1.59 -14.25 -11.40
N LEU A 17 2.57 -14.07 -12.30
CA LEU A 17 2.64 -14.80 -13.58
C LEU A 17 2.76 -16.33 -13.38
N VAL A 18 3.52 -16.73 -12.38
CA VAL A 18 3.72 -18.15 -12.04
C VAL A 18 2.59 -18.69 -11.14
N PHE A 19 1.86 -17.81 -10.44
CA PHE A 19 0.90 -18.17 -9.38
C PHE A 19 -0.48 -18.58 -9.83
N LEU A 20 -0.93 -18.16 -10.97
CA LEU A 20 -2.27 -18.53 -11.45
C LEU A 20 -2.37 -20.02 -11.77
N TYR A 21 -1.24 -20.73 -11.77
CA TYR A 21 -1.16 -22.12 -12.20
C TYR A 21 -1.16 -23.18 -11.09
N SER A 22 -1.23 -22.92 -9.84
CA SER A 22 -1.14 -23.97 -8.80
C SER A 22 -2.37 -24.88 -8.70
N GLY A 23 -2.69 -25.54 -9.79
CA GLY A 23 -3.62 -26.66 -9.84
C GLY A 23 -2.95 -27.87 -10.47
N THR A 24 -2.54 -28.82 -9.63
CA THR A 24 -2.13 -30.21 -9.90
C THR A 24 -0.64 -30.55 -9.99
N THR A 25 -0.37 -31.55 -9.19
CA THR A 25 0.64 -32.60 -9.14
C THR A 25 1.91 -32.34 -8.34
N SER A 26 1.97 -33.11 -7.25
CA SER A 26 3.15 -33.34 -6.43
C SER A 26 4.00 -34.46 -7.01
N GLU A 27 5.23 -34.19 -7.39
CA GLU A 27 6.26 -35.23 -7.47
C GLU A 27 7.54 -34.79 -6.75
N SER A 28 8.15 -35.74 -6.05
CA SER A 28 9.35 -35.55 -5.25
C SER A 28 10.58 -35.41 -6.15
N TYR A 29 11.29 -34.32 -5.99
CA TYR A 29 12.47 -33.98 -6.78
C TYR A 29 13.76 -34.53 -6.16
N LYS A 30 14.59 -35.18 -6.99
CA LYS A 30 15.99 -35.50 -6.71
C LYS A 30 16.86 -34.38 -7.31
N SER A 31 17.75 -33.80 -6.52
CA SER A 31 18.74 -32.83 -6.98
C SER A 31 19.69 -33.48 -8.01
N LYS A 32 19.68 -32.99 -9.24
CA LYS A 32 20.70 -33.24 -10.26
C LYS A 32 21.65 -32.04 -10.32
N GLU A 33 22.94 -32.28 -10.52
CA GLU A 33 23.89 -31.26 -10.96
C GLU A 33 23.68 -30.98 -12.45
N TYR A 34 23.42 -29.73 -12.80
CA TYR A 34 23.13 -29.31 -14.16
C TYR A 34 24.16 -28.25 -14.62
N SER A 35 24.31 -28.12 -15.93
CA SER A 35 25.18 -27.11 -16.56
C SER A 35 24.34 -26.17 -17.45
N VAL A 36 24.96 -25.05 -17.91
CA VAL A 36 24.28 -24.12 -18.86
C VAL A 36 23.83 -24.83 -20.14
N SER A 37 24.50 -25.90 -20.52
CA SER A 37 24.14 -26.74 -21.67
C SER A 37 22.77 -27.42 -21.55
N ASP A 38 22.20 -27.48 -20.35
CA ASP A 38 20.89 -28.12 -20.13
C ASP A 38 19.75 -27.25 -20.64
N TYR A 39 19.96 -25.95 -20.84
CA TYR A 39 19.02 -25.05 -21.50
C TYR A 39 19.32 -24.96 -23.02
N LYS A 40 18.98 -25.98 -23.76
CA LYS A 40 19.37 -26.18 -25.17
C LYS A 40 18.97 -25.04 -26.09
N LEU A 41 17.86 -24.35 -25.82
CA LEU A 41 17.31 -23.33 -26.71
C LEU A 41 17.85 -21.92 -26.45
N LEU A 42 18.60 -21.68 -25.36
CA LEU A 42 19.18 -20.36 -25.03
C LEU A 42 20.06 -19.76 -26.14
N PRO A 43 20.83 -20.55 -26.94
CA PRO A 43 21.57 -20.01 -28.07
C PRO A 43 20.72 -19.28 -29.11
N ALA A 44 19.42 -19.57 -29.19
CA ALA A 44 18.50 -18.89 -30.08
C ALA A 44 17.84 -17.62 -29.49
N VAL A 45 18.09 -17.31 -28.22
CA VAL A 45 17.52 -16.14 -27.55
C VAL A 45 18.36 -14.91 -27.83
N PRO A 46 17.77 -13.83 -28.39
CA PRO A 46 18.48 -12.57 -28.59
C PRO A 46 18.95 -11.96 -27.27
N SER A 47 20.12 -11.30 -27.31
CA SER A 47 20.82 -10.81 -26.12
C SER A 47 20.18 -9.64 -25.39
N ASP A 48 19.11 -9.04 -25.94
CA ASP A 48 18.38 -7.89 -25.39
C ASP A 48 17.10 -8.27 -24.64
N ALA A 49 16.95 -9.55 -24.32
CA ALA A 49 15.80 -10.02 -23.56
C ALA A 49 15.72 -9.37 -22.17
N ALA A 50 14.54 -8.84 -21.84
CA ALA A 50 14.25 -8.31 -20.51
C ALA A 50 13.87 -9.42 -19.51
N MET A 51 13.20 -10.47 -20.01
CA MET A 51 12.82 -11.66 -19.26
C MET A 51 12.96 -12.90 -20.16
N VAL A 52 13.29 -14.04 -19.56
CA VAL A 52 13.38 -15.33 -20.25
C VAL A 52 12.75 -16.39 -19.35
N LEU A 53 11.71 -17.05 -19.84
CA LEU A 53 11.09 -18.22 -19.23
C LEU A 53 11.59 -19.45 -19.96
N CYS A 54 12.25 -20.38 -19.27
CA CYS A 54 12.72 -21.67 -19.79
C CYS A 54 11.92 -22.79 -19.11
N MET A 55 11.36 -23.69 -19.90
CA MET A 55 10.59 -24.82 -19.40
C MET A 55 10.86 -26.07 -20.27
N ASP A 56 10.78 -27.23 -19.63
CA ASP A 56 10.96 -28.54 -20.30
C ASP A 56 9.62 -29.19 -20.74
N ASP A 57 8.49 -28.57 -20.38
CA ASP A 57 7.14 -28.98 -20.77
C ASP A 57 6.39 -27.83 -21.46
N LEU A 58 6.22 -27.97 -22.79
CA LEU A 58 5.50 -26.99 -23.60
C LEU A 58 4.03 -26.83 -23.18
N LYS A 59 3.37 -27.93 -22.76
CA LYS A 59 1.97 -27.86 -22.30
C LYS A 59 1.84 -27.04 -21.01
N GLU A 60 2.76 -27.27 -20.08
CA GLU A 60 2.82 -26.54 -18.85
C GLU A 60 3.11 -25.05 -19.11
N ALA A 61 4.09 -24.75 -19.97
CA ALA A 61 4.43 -23.38 -20.37
C ALA A 61 3.24 -22.65 -21.01
N VAL A 62 2.52 -23.30 -21.91
CA VAL A 62 1.33 -22.72 -22.56
C VAL A 62 0.22 -22.46 -21.54
N SER A 63 -0.02 -23.39 -20.62
CA SER A 63 -1.01 -23.24 -19.56
C SER A 63 -0.65 -22.06 -18.64
N ILE A 64 0.60 -21.97 -18.18
CA ILE A 64 1.09 -20.84 -17.37
C ILE A 64 0.88 -19.51 -18.08
N LEU A 65 1.22 -19.42 -19.38
CA LEU A 65 1.09 -18.20 -20.15
C LEU A 65 -0.38 -17.79 -20.34
N ILE A 66 -1.27 -18.75 -20.59
CA ILE A 66 -2.71 -18.50 -20.75
C ILE A 66 -3.33 -18.04 -19.42
N ASP A 67 -3.04 -18.73 -18.33
CA ASP A 67 -3.56 -18.41 -17.00
C ASP A 67 -3.02 -17.07 -16.51
N SER A 68 -1.78 -16.75 -16.88
CA SER A 68 -1.13 -15.48 -16.61
C SER A 68 -1.62 -14.32 -17.49
N SER A 69 -2.56 -14.57 -18.41
CA SER A 69 -3.02 -13.58 -19.40
C SER A 69 -3.48 -12.25 -18.78
N ASN A 70 -4.01 -12.25 -17.56
CA ASN A 70 -4.42 -11.04 -16.85
C ASN A 70 -3.22 -10.18 -16.44
N VAL A 71 -2.10 -10.79 -16.08
CA VAL A 71 -0.86 -10.09 -15.73
C VAL A 71 -0.17 -9.57 -16.98
N PHE A 72 -0.15 -10.34 -18.06
CA PHE A 72 0.34 -9.85 -19.35
C PHE A 72 -0.50 -8.67 -19.86
N LYS A 73 -1.81 -8.65 -19.65
CA LYS A 73 -2.66 -7.49 -19.94
C LYS A 73 -2.22 -6.22 -19.17
N VAL A 74 -1.69 -6.40 -17.97
CA VAL A 74 -1.14 -5.29 -17.17
C VAL A 74 0.17 -4.78 -17.75
N LEU A 75 1.09 -5.68 -18.07
CA LEU A 75 2.39 -5.34 -18.67
C LEU A 75 2.25 -4.72 -20.07
N VAL A 76 1.13 -4.98 -20.75
CA VAL A 76 0.86 -4.61 -22.13
C VAL A 76 -0.07 -3.39 -22.25
N ALA A 77 -0.36 -2.71 -21.13
CA ALA A 77 -1.48 -1.76 -21.07
C ALA A 77 -1.36 -0.51 -21.98
N GLU A 78 -0.20 -0.10 -22.41
CA GLU A 78 -0.07 1.14 -23.19
C GLU A 78 0.63 1.02 -24.57
N GLY A 79 1.51 0.07 -24.79
CA GLY A 79 2.29 0.03 -26.04
C GLY A 79 2.21 -1.30 -26.80
N GLY A 80 2.24 -2.39 -26.08
CA GLY A 80 2.31 -3.71 -26.67
C GLY A 80 1.00 -4.51 -26.73
N LYS A 81 -0.15 -3.86 -26.49
CA LYS A 81 -1.48 -4.52 -26.42
C LYS A 81 -1.75 -5.48 -27.55
N LYS A 82 -1.38 -5.09 -28.76
CA LYS A 82 -1.67 -5.87 -29.95
C LYS A 82 -0.75 -7.10 -30.05
N ALA A 83 0.54 -6.91 -29.92
CA ALA A 83 1.54 -7.97 -30.07
C ALA A 83 1.34 -9.09 -29.05
N PHE A 84 1.17 -8.75 -27.78
CA PHE A 84 0.88 -9.72 -26.73
C PHE A 84 -0.53 -10.31 -26.82
N GLY A 85 -1.51 -9.48 -27.18
CA GLY A 85 -2.89 -9.92 -27.38
C GLY A 85 -3.01 -10.95 -28.48
N ASP A 86 -2.35 -10.72 -29.61
CA ASP A 86 -2.29 -11.64 -30.73
C ASP A 86 -1.55 -12.93 -30.36
N PHE A 87 -0.43 -12.80 -29.62
CA PHE A 87 0.34 -13.95 -29.11
C PHE A 87 -0.47 -14.80 -28.13
N LEU A 88 -1.12 -14.21 -27.14
CA LEU A 88 -1.97 -14.94 -26.19
C LEU A 88 -3.18 -15.57 -26.86
N SER A 89 -3.73 -14.90 -27.88
CA SER A 89 -4.83 -15.45 -28.68
C SER A 89 -4.39 -16.68 -29.47
N LEU A 90 -3.17 -16.66 -30.02
CA LEU A 90 -2.57 -17.83 -30.67
C LEU A 90 -2.44 -18.99 -29.67
N LEU A 91 -1.80 -18.76 -28.53
CA LEU A 91 -1.60 -19.80 -27.51
C LEU A 91 -2.93 -20.43 -27.10
N LYS A 92 -3.97 -19.63 -26.86
CA LYS A 92 -5.29 -20.14 -26.49
C LYS A 92 -5.95 -20.98 -27.58
N LYS A 93 -5.79 -20.58 -28.85
CA LYS A 93 -6.33 -21.33 -29.98
C LYS A 93 -5.56 -22.64 -30.27
N SER A 94 -4.24 -22.63 -30.05
CA SER A 94 -3.34 -23.74 -30.30
C SER A 94 -3.06 -24.62 -29.07
N GLU A 95 -3.68 -24.34 -27.93
CA GLU A 95 -3.45 -25.03 -26.65
C GLU A 95 -3.53 -26.59 -26.81
N LYS A 96 -4.53 -27.06 -27.52
CA LYS A 96 -4.71 -28.51 -27.78
C LYS A 96 -3.61 -29.07 -28.64
N ASP A 97 -3.20 -28.38 -29.70
CA ASP A 97 -2.17 -28.84 -30.66
C ASP A 97 -0.78 -28.77 -30.01
N LEU A 98 -0.46 -27.67 -29.31
CA LEU A 98 0.77 -27.51 -28.55
C LEU A 98 0.86 -28.54 -27.41
N GLY A 99 -0.22 -28.73 -26.66
CA GLY A 99 -0.27 -29.68 -25.54
C GLY A 99 -0.21 -31.16 -25.97
N SER A 100 -0.31 -31.47 -27.27
CA SER A 100 -0.14 -32.80 -27.82
C SER A 100 1.29 -33.09 -28.28
N LEU A 101 2.16 -32.08 -28.34
CA LEU A 101 3.59 -32.27 -28.63
C LEU A 101 4.26 -32.92 -27.42
N LYS A 102 5.01 -33.99 -27.65
CA LYS A 102 5.72 -34.69 -26.58
C LYS A 102 6.98 -33.91 -26.20
N SER A 103 7.12 -33.63 -24.89
CA SER A 103 8.34 -33.16 -24.21
C SER A 103 9.20 -32.21 -25.05
N SER A 104 8.64 -31.08 -25.46
CA SER A 104 9.39 -30.12 -26.24
C SER A 104 9.87 -29.00 -25.30
N ASP A 105 11.20 -28.85 -25.19
CA ASP A 105 11.78 -27.68 -24.54
C ASP A 105 11.20 -26.43 -25.20
N VAL A 106 10.86 -25.45 -24.36
CA VAL A 106 10.30 -24.18 -24.78
C VAL A 106 10.96 -23.04 -24.04
N ILE A 107 11.25 -21.96 -24.77
CA ILE A 107 11.63 -20.68 -24.20
C ILE A 107 10.64 -19.63 -24.67
N VAL A 108 10.22 -18.77 -23.72
CA VAL A 108 9.51 -17.54 -24.03
C VAL A 108 10.33 -16.38 -23.50
N SER A 109 10.88 -15.58 -24.41
CA SER A 109 11.61 -14.37 -24.06
C SER A 109 10.79 -13.12 -24.40
N VAL A 110 10.98 -12.05 -23.61
CA VAL A 110 10.29 -10.78 -23.78
C VAL A 110 11.30 -9.70 -24.05
N HIS A 111 11.09 -8.96 -25.12
CA HIS A 111 11.99 -7.94 -25.64
C HIS A 111 11.31 -6.57 -25.67
N ASN A 112 12.09 -5.51 -25.55
CA ASN A 112 11.63 -4.14 -25.74
C ASN A 112 12.10 -3.61 -27.09
N SER A 113 11.24 -3.70 -28.09
CA SER A 113 11.48 -3.21 -29.45
C SER A 113 10.55 -2.05 -29.82
N GLY A 114 10.49 -1.03 -28.95
CA GLY A 114 9.49 0.05 -29.01
C GLY A 114 8.21 -0.32 -28.25
N ASP A 115 7.84 -1.59 -28.27
CA ASP A 115 6.79 -2.25 -27.51
C ASP A 115 7.33 -3.51 -26.86
N LEU A 116 6.60 -4.10 -25.91
CA LEU A 116 6.89 -5.42 -25.37
C LEU A 116 6.53 -6.49 -26.40
N VAL A 117 7.53 -7.18 -26.89
CA VAL A 117 7.36 -8.21 -27.91
C VAL A 117 7.81 -9.57 -27.36
N PRO A 118 6.92 -10.57 -27.31
CA PRO A 118 7.31 -11.93 -26.98
C PRO A 118 7.93 -12.65 -28.19
N LEU A 119 8.92 -13.48 -27.92
CA LEU A 119 9.48 -14.48 -28.82
C LEU A 119 9.33 -15.83 -28.16
N MET A 120 8.64 -16.75 -28.80
CA MET A 120 8.53 -18.14 -28.38
C MET A 120 9.42 -19.01 -29.27
N ILE A 121 10.22 -19.85 -28.64
CA ILE A 121 11.14 -20.79 -29.30
C ILE A 121 10.77 -22.18 -28.82
N ILE A 122 10.47 -23.09 -29.73
CA ILE A 122 10.07 -24.48 -29.46
C ILE A 122 11.00 -25.43 -30.20
N ASP A 123 11.46 -26.49 -29.55
CA ASP A 123 12.09 -27.61 -30.23
C ASP A 123 11.01 -28.43 -30.97
N ALA A 124 10.98 -28.34 -32.30
CA ALA A 124 9.95 -28.92 -33.12
C ALA A 124 10.29 -30.34 -33.63
N GLY A 125 11.44 -30.91 -33.23
CA GLY A 125 11.86 -32.24 -33.58
C GLY A 125 13.21 -32.34 -34.29
N MET A 126 13.57 -33.52 -34.79
CA MET A 126 14.91 -33.82 -35.30
C MET A 126 15.12 -33.49 -36.80
N SER A 127 14.06 -33.26 -37.54
CA SER A 127 14.17 -32.88 -38.96
C SER A 127 12.92 -32.17 -39.46
N PRO A 128 13.02 -31.34 -40.51
CA PRO A 128 11.82 -30.72 -41.13
C PRO A 128 10.78 -31.75 -41.61
N ALA A 129 11.22 -32.97 -41.95
CA ALA A 129 10.34 -34.06 -42.35
C ALA A 129 9.50 -34.60 -41.19
N ASP A 130 9.99 -34.45 -39.95
CA ASP A 130 9.29 -34.88 -38.72
C ASP A 130 8.27 -33.85 -38.23
N THR A 131 8.09 -32.75 -38.97
CA THR A 131 7.14 -31.70 -38.61
C THR A 131 5.73 -32.28 -38.56
N THR A 132 5.21 -32.43 -37.35
CA THR A 132 3.92 -33.03 -37.07
C THR A 132 2.76 -32.22 -37.61
N SER A 133 1.59 -32.82 -37.75
CA SER A 133 0.36 -32.11 -38.13
C SER A 133 0.03 -30.98 -37.14
N GLN A 134 0.40 -31.16 -35.86
CA GLN A 134 0.21 -30.17 -34.82
C GLN A 134 1.05 -28.91 -35.07
N ILE A 135 2.34 -29.06 -35.44
CA ILE A 135 3.21 -27.93 -35.77
C ILE A 135 2.67 -27.18 -36.98
N LYS A 136 2.23 -27.90 -38.03
CA LYS A 136 1.59 -27.29 -39.19
C LYS A 136 0.31 -26.52 -38.83
N SER A 137 -0.50 -27.05 -37.93
CA SER A 137 -1.67 -26.37 -37.39
C SER A 137 -1.30 -25.10 -36.67
N VAL A 138 -0.26 -25.13 -35.80
CA VAL A 138 0.24 -23.95 -35.08
C VAL A 138 0.76 -22.87 -36.03
N MET A 139 1.48 -23.25 -37.08
CA MET A 139 1.97 -22.34 -38.13
C MET A 139 0.81 -21.66 -38.88
N ALA A 140 -0.21 -22.39 -39.26
CA ALA A 140 -1.41 -21.86 -39.92
C ALA A 140 -2.20 -20.91 -38.97
N LEU A 141 -2.27 -21.26 -37.69
CA LEU A 141 -2.90 -20.40 -36.67
C LEU A 141 -2.09 -19.10 -36.43
N ALA A 142 -0.75 -19.16 -36.50
CA ALA A 142 0.10 -17.99 -36.41
C ALA A 142 -0.17 -17.04 -37.58
N GLU A 143 -0.21 -17.53 -38.79
CA GLU A 143 -0.57 -16.74 -39.98
C GLU A 143 -1.95 -16.08 -39.84
N SER A 144 -2.95 -16.87 -39.44
CA SER A 144 -4.30 -16.34 -39.23
C SER A 144 -4.39 -15.31 -38.13
N SER A 145 -3.49 -15.37 -37.16
CA SER A 145 -3.39 -14.43 -36.03
C SER A 145 -2.47 -13.26 -36.30
N LYS A 146 -1.97 -13.10 -37.53
CA LYS A 146 -1.02 -12.04 -37.96
C LYS A 146 0.30 -12.06 -37.17
N LEU A 147 0.73 -13.23 -36.74
CA LEU A 147 2.05 -13.47 -36.17
C LEU A 147 2.97 -14.02 -37.23
N SER A 148 4.22 -13.63 -37.17
CA SER A 148 5.27 -14.20 -38.00
C SER A 148 5.85 -15.45 -37.32
N TYR A 149 6.27 -16.41 -38.12
CA TYR A 149 6.98 -17.58 -37.63
C TYR A 149 8.13 -17.96 -38.53
N ARG A 150 9.10 -18.67 -37.98
CA ARG A 150 10.18 -19.33 -38.76
C ARG A 150 10.43 -20.72 -38.28
N LEU A 151 10.70 -21.62 -39.23
CA LEU A 151 11.17 -22.94 -38.95
C LEU A 151 12.67 -22.97 -39.33
N LEU A 152 13.54 -23.17 -38.34
CA LEU A 152 14.99 -23.20 -38.52
C LEU A 152 15.51 -24.62 -38.37
N ASP A 153 16.06 -25.16 -39.46
CA ASP A 153 16.82 -26.40 -39.44
C ASP A 153 18.26 -26.10 -38.95
N CYS A 154 18.55 -26.44 -37.72
CA CYS A 154 19.84 -26.16 -37.09
C CYS A 154 20.97 -27.01 -37.66
N SER A 155 20.69 -28.07 -38.45
CA SER A 155 21.71 -28.88 -39.14
C SER A 155 22.48 -28.07 -40.18
N ASN A 156 21.84 -27.04 -40.72
CA ASN A 156 22.41 -26.14 -41.75
C ASN A 156 23.12 -24.91 -41.16
N ILE A 157 23.15 -24.77 -39.85
CA ILE A 157 23.75 -23.61 -39.15
C ILE A 157 25.10 -24.02 -38.56
N HIS A 158 26.21 -23.62 -39.22
CA HIS A 158 27.56 -24.03 -38.82
C HIS A 158 27.95 -23.62 -37.41
N GLN A 159 27.48 -22.48 -36.93
CA GLN A 159 27.78 -21.92 -35.59
C GLN A 159 26.81 -22.46 -34.52
N ALA A 160 25.75 -23.17 -34.89
CA ALA A 160 24.86 -23.75 -33.90
C ALA A 160 25.62 -24.77 -33.02
N PRO A 161 25.39 -24.74 -31.69
CA PRO A 161 25.98 -25.72 -30.78
C PRO A 161 25.68 -27.16 -31.21
N SER A 162 26.61 -28.07 -30.96
CA SER A 162 26.52 -29.47 -31.41
C SER A 162 25.23 -30.17 -30.96
N PHE A 163 24.72 -29.80 -29.78
CA PHE A 163 23.48 -30.37 -29.25
C PHE A 163 22.20 -29.85 -29.95
N LEU A 164 22.25 -28.68 -30.64
CA LEU A 164 21.15 -28.17 -31.46
C LEU A 164 21.19 -28.62 -32.91
N ARG A 165 22.31 -29.11 -33.43
CA ARG A 165 22.45 -29.47 -34.83
C ARG A 165 21.50 -30.56 -35.33
N ARG A 166 20.81 -31.26 -34.42
CA ARG A 166 19.78 -32.24 -34.71
C ARG A 166 18.37 -31.77 -34.47
N SER A 167 18.20 -30.48 -34.16
CA SER A 167 16.90 -29.89 -33.83
C SER A 167 16.40 -28.98 -34.93
N VAL A 168 15.11 -28.98 -35.12
CA VAL A 168 14.38 -28.00 -35.90
C VAL A 168 13.65 -27.08 -34.92
N LEU A 169 13.92 -25.77 -34.96
CA LEU A 169 13.32 -24.81 -34.05
C LEU A 169 12.15 -24.09 -34.73
N LEU A 170 11.00 -24.05 -34.06
CA LEU A 170 9.88 -23.18 -34.42
C LEU A 170 9.96 -21.89 -33.61
N LEU A 171 10.16 -20.79 -34.30
CA LEU A 171 10.16 -19.43 -33.72
C LEU A 171 8.83 -18.76 -34.03
N ILE A 172 8.21 -18.12 -33.04
CA ILE A 172 6.94 -17.38 -33.20
C ILE A 172 7.05 -16.02 -32.51
N SER A 173 6.75 -14.95 -33.25
CA SER A 173 6.72 -13.58 -32.71
C SER A 173 5.81 -12.69 -33.56
N SER A 174 5.36 -11.58 -32.97
CA SER A 174 4.73 -10.47 -33.75
C SER A 174 5.75 -9.59 -34.46
N SER A 175 7.05 -9.77 -34.23
CA SER A 175 8.14 -8.99 -34.79
C SER A 175 9.03 -9.85 -35.70
N GLU A 176 8.99 -9.58 -36.99
CA GLU A 176 9.89 -10.20 -37.97
C GLU A 176 11.36 -9.87 -37.71
N THR A 177 11.61 -8.68 -37.19
CA THR A 177 12.96 -8.24 -36.79
C THR A 177 13.50 -9.14 -35.68
N LEU A 178 12.66 -9.55 -34.72
CA LEU A 178 13.06 -10.39 -33.62
C LEU A 178 13.34 -11.84 -34.07
N LEU A 179 12.52 -12.37 -34.98
CA LEU A 179 12.79 -13.68 -35.63
C LEU A 179 14.12 -13.66 -36.38
N THR A 180 14.40 -12.58 -37.13
CA THR A 180 15.66 -12.37 -37.82
C THR A 180 16.84 -12.25 -36.87
N ALA A 181 16.66 -11.55 -35.74
CA ALA A 181 17.69 -11.45 -34.72
C ALA A 181 18.01 -12.82 -34.12
N SER A 182 17.00 -13.62 -33.76
CA SER A 182 17.19 -14.99 -33.23
C SER A 182 17.96 -15.87 -34.21
N GLN A 183 17.60 -15.87 -35.50
CA GLN A 183 18.32 -16.60 -36.52
C GLN A 183 19.78 -16.14 -36.64
N ARG A 184 20.02 -14.84 -36.75
CA ARG A 184 21.39 -14.26 -36.84
C ARG A 184 22.24 -14.60 -35.63
N HIS A 185 21.65 -14.62 -34.44
CA HIS A 185 22.37 -15.01 -33.23
C HIS A 185 22.85 -16.45 -33.31
N LEU A 186 22.02 -17.39 -33.78
CA LEU A 186 22.42 -18.76 -34.03
C LEU A 186 23.49 -18.88 -35.11
N GLU A 187 23.35 -18.15 -36.23
CA GLU A 187 24.29 -18.15 -37.36
C GLU A 187 25.62 -17.49 -36.97
N GLY A 188 25.61 -16.47 -36.13
CA GLY A 188 26.79 -15.73 -35.67
C GLY A 188 27.46 -16.33 -34.43
N GLY A 189 26.87 -17.33 -33.81
CA GLY A 189 27.34 -17.93 -32.55
C GLY A 189 27.23 -16.99 -31.35
N MET A 190 26.42 -15.94 -31.44
CA MET A 190 26.15 -15.00 -30.36
C MET A 190 24.75 -15.17 -29.83
N SER A 191 24.55 -15.00 -28.53
CA SER A 191 23.24 -15.16 -27.92
C SER A 191 23.16 -14.45 -26.56
N ILE A 192 22.08 -14.68 -25.83
CA ILE A 192 21.95 -14.25 -24.44
C ILE A 192 23.06 -14.85 -23.55
N LEU A 193 23.64 -15.98 -23.94
CA LEU A 193 24.75 -16.63 -23.22
C LEU A 193 26.04 -15.78 -23.22
N ASP A 194 26.18 -14.88 -24.18
CA ASP A 194 27.32 -13.93 -24.24
C ASP A 194 27.07 -12.67 -23.39
N LYS A 195 25.90 -12.56 -22.78
CA LYS A 195 25.60 -11.46 -21.86
C LYS A 195 26.24 -11.69 -20.52
N ASP A 196 26.82 -10.61 -20.04
CA ASP A 196 27.49 -10.55 -18.75
C ASP A 196 26.62 -11.15 -17.64
N ASN A 197 27.18 -12.10 -16.91
CA ASN A 197 26.57 -12.79 -15.77
C ASN A 197 25.29 -13.61 -16.06
N PHE A 198 24.77 -13.65 -17.28
CA PHE A 198 23.65 -14.53 -17.61
C PHE A 198 24.03 -16.03 -17.47
N PRO A 199 25.19 -16.50 -17.95
CA PRO A 199 25.62 -17.89 -17.71
C PRO A 199 25.68 -18.26 -16.23
N MET A 200 26.09 -17.33 -15.38
CA MET A 200 26.12 -17.53 -13.92
C MET A 200 24.68 -17.72 -13.37
N ALA A 201 23.73 -16.89 -13.83
CA ALA A 201 22.33 -17.02 -13.43
C ALA A 201 21.72 -18.34 -13.92
N ALA A 202 22.00 -18.73 -15.17
CA ALA A 202 21.50 -19.97 -15.77
C ALA A 202 22.09 -21.20 -15.05
N SER A 203 23.39 -21.22 -14.80
CA SER A 203 24.07 -22.32 -14.08
C SER A 203 23.51 -22.48 -12.65
N ALA A 204 23.13 -21.39 -11.99
CA ALA A 204 22.58 -21.43 -10.64
C ALA A 204 21.21 -22.13 -10.58
N MET A 205 20.46 -22.20 -11.69
CA MET A 205 19.17 -22.86 -11.78
C MET A 205 19.26 -24.33 -12.20
N GLY A 206 20.40 -24.73 -12.76
CA GLY A 206 20.71 -26.12 -13.01
C GLY A 206 19.74 -26.87 -13.93
N GLY A 207 19.25 -26.25 -15.02
CA GLY A 207 18.36 -26.87 -15.98
C GLY A 207 16.92 -27.07 -15.52
N ALA A 208 16.57 -26.63 -14.30
CA ALA A 208 15.18 -26.62 -13.84
C ALA A 208 14.37 -25.57 -14.61
N ASP A 209 13.05 -25.73 -14.64
CA ASP A 209 12.16 -24.68 -15.11
C ASP A 209 12.48 -23.36 -14.38
N ALA A 210 12.79 -22.33 -15.15
CA ALA A 210 13.32 -21.11 -14.58
C ALA A 210 12.85 -19.86 -15.30
N LEU A 211 12.73 -18.80 -14.50
CA LEU A 211 12.47 -17.45 -14.96
C LEU A 211 13.70 -16.57 -14.67
N PHE A 212 14.25 -15.99 -15.72
CA PHE A 212 15.37 -15.06 -15.66
C PHE A 212 14.89 -13.64 -15.91
N ILE A 213 15.32 -12.70 -15.09
CA ILE A 213 14.96 -11.28 -15.19
C ILE A 213 16.22 -10.45 -15.31
N SER A 214 16.36 -9.71 -16.40
CA SER A 214 17.41 -8.72 -16.58
C SER A 214 17.01 -7.41 -15.89
N HIS A 215 17.73 -7.02 -14.84
CA HIS A 215 17.44 -5.77 -14.14
C HIS A 215 17.71 -4.53 -15.00
N ASN A 216 18.68 -4.59 -15.89
CA ASN A 216 19.00 -3.49 -16.78
C ASN A 216 17.88 -3.22 -17.81
N TYR A 217 17.41 -4.28 -18.50
CA TYR A 217 16.34 -4.13 -19.49
C TYR A 217 14.96 -3.94 -18.82
N ALA A 218 14.69 -4.65 -17.73
CA ALA A 218 13.47 -4.47 -16.96
C ALA A 218 13.35 -3.05 -16.38
N SER A 219 14.45 -2.42 -15.96
CA SER A 219 14.41 -1.03 -15.45
C SER A 219 13.96 -0.03 -16.53
N LYS A 220 14.40 -0.22 -17.77
CA LYS A 220 13.96 0.59 -18.92
C LYS A 220 12.47 0.43 -19.17
N LEU A 221 11.99 -0.81 -19.12
CA LEU A 221 10.59 -1.14 -19.26
C LEU A 221 9.75 -0.46 -18.18
N PHE A 222 10.12 -0.59 -16.91
CA PHE A 222 9.39 0.02 -15.80
C PHE A 222 9.32 1.53 -15.89
N SER A 223 10.35 2.20 -16.43
CA SER A 223 10.34 3.65 -16.61
C SER A 223 9.15 4.14 -17.44
N THR A 224 8.67 3.33 -18.39
CA THR A 224 7.54 3.68 -19.27
C THR A 224 6.19 3.68 -18.56
N TYR A 225 6.06 2.90 -17.49
CA TYR A 225 4.81 2.76 -16.72
C TYR A 225 4.71 3.64 -15.49
N LEU A 226 5.81 4.28 -15.11
CA LEU A 226 5.84 5.17 -13.96
C LEU A 226 5.39 6.59 -14.30
N GLN A 227 4.75 7.27 -13.35
CA GLN A 227 4.52 8.70 -13.41
C GLN A 227 5.86 9.42 -13.51
N ARG A 228 5.87 10.60 -14.16
CA ARG A 228 7.08 11.38 -14.47
C ARG A 228 8.00 11.58 -13.26
N ASP A 229 7.42 11.88 -12.10
CA ASP A 229 8.17 12.12 -10.86
C ASP A 229 8.83 10.85 -10.31
N TYR A 230 8.31 9.68 -10.67
CA TYR A 230 8.80 8.38 -10.23
C TYR A 230 9.67 7.66 -11.26
N ALA A 231 9.62 8.04 -12.52
CA ALA A 231 10.40 7.41 -13.60
C ALA A 231 11.92 7.39 -13.30
N LYS A 232 12.43 8.42 -12.65
CA LYS A 232 13.83 8.50 -12.19
C LYS A 232 14.25 7.37 -11.22
N TYR A 233 13.29 6.72 -10.57
CA TYR A 233 13.58 5.64 -9.63
C TYR A 233 13.70 4.27 -10.32
N SER A 234 13.30 4.15 -11.58
CA SER A 234 13.46 2.90 -12.34
C SER A 234 14.92 2.47 -12.46
N SER A 235 15.86 3.43 -12.53
CA SER A 235 17.28 3.16 -12.56
C SER A 235 17.82 2.38 -11.35
N PHE A 236 17.11 2.41 -10.22
CA PHE A 236 17.48 1.59 -9.06
C PHE A 236 17.38 0.09 -9.35
N PHE A 237 16.40 -0.33 -10.16
CA PHE A 237 16.27 -1.75 -10.56
C PHE A 237 17.52 -2.26 -11.26
N GLY A 238 18.12 -1.44 -12.13
CA GLY A 238 19.36 -1.75 -12.80
C GLY A 238 20.57 -1.88 -11.87
N THR A 239 20.46 -1.44 -10.61
CA THR A 239 21.52 -1.54 -9.61
C THR A 239 21.28 -2.66 -8.58
N ILE A 240 20.24 -3.46 -8.71
CA ILE A 240 19.99 -4.60 -7.80
C ILE A 240 20.97 -5.73 -8.11
N ALA A 241 20.99 -6.17 -9.35
CA ALA A 241 21.86 -7.19 -9.91
C ALA A 241 21.91 -7.01 -11.44
N ASP A 242 22.67 -7.80 -12.19
CA ASP A 242 22.51 -7.91 -13.63
C ASP A 242 21.32 -8.78 -13.96
N TRP A 243 21.26 -9.94 -13.33
CA TRP A 243 20.21 -10.93 -13.48
C TRP A 243 19.71 -11.44 -12.14
N THR A 244 18.43 -11.72 -12.07
CA THR A 244 17.83 -12.59 -11.04
C THR A 244 17.20 -13.79 -11.73
N ALA A 245 17.55 -14.98 -11.27
CA ALA A 245 16.96 -16.22 -11.70
C ALA A 245 16.06 -16.78 -10.58
N PHE A 246 14.91 -17.32 -10.96
CA PHE A 246 14.00 -18.05 -10.07
C PHE A 246 13.72 -19.43 -10.62
N GLU A 247 13.89 -20.47 -9.81
CA GLU A 247 13.41 -21.80 -10.08
C GLU A 247 11.89 -21.83 -9.93
N ILE A 248 11.18 -22.32 -10.95
CA ILE A 248 9.72 -22.42 -10.94
C ILE A 248 9.36 -23.82 -10.43
N LYS A 249 8.83 -23.89 -9.21
CA LYS A 249 8.32 -25.12 -8.62
C LYS A 249 6.92 -24.91 -8.08
N SER A 250 5.99 -25.74 -8.49
CA SER A 250 4.68 -25.81 -7.86
C SER A 250 4.77 -26.64 -6.57
N THR A 251 4.41 -26.07 -5.43
CA THR A 251 4.43 -26.76 -4.13
C THR A 251 3.04 -27.20 -3.65
N GLY A 252 2.14 -27.52 -4.56
CA GLY A 252 0.82 -28.06 -4.23
C GLY A 252 -0.17 -27.02 -3.67
N THR A 253 -1.28 -27.46 -3.10
CA THR A 253 -2.46 -26.64 -2.73
C THR A 253 -2.26 -25.65 -1.57
N LYS A 254 -1.11 -25.66 -0.89
CA LYS A 254 -0.90 -24.86 0.35
C LYS A 254 -0.09 -23.59 0.19
N GLY A 255 0.53 -23.36 -0.95
CA GLY A 255 1.34 -22.17 -1.16
C GLY A 255 2.42 -22.34 -2.23
N LEU A 256 3.14 -21.26 -2.53
CA LEU A 256 4.25 -21.26 -3.48
C LEU A 256 5.57 -20.98 -2.77
N VAL A 257 6.61 -21.65 -3.25
CA VAL A 257 8.00 -21.39 -2.83
C VAL A 257 8.83 -21.24 -4.10
N LEU A 258 9.40 -20.05 -4.34
CA LEU A 258 10.38 -19.81 -5.38
C LEU A 258 11.74 -19.61 -4.75
N LYS A 259 12.70 -20.40 -5.18
CA LYS A 259 14.11 -20.20 -4.86
C LYS A 259 14.75 -19.43 -6.01
N GLY A 260 15.54 -18.44 -5.69
CA GLY A 260 16.19 -17.62 -6.68
C GLY A 260 17.61 -17.25 -6.28
N ARG A 261 18.34 -16.72 -7.25
CA ARG A 261 19.70 -16.23 -7.06
C ARG A 261 19.96 -14.99 -7.90
N ASN A 262 20.64 -14.03 -7.29
CA ASN A 262 21.16 -12.87 -8.01
C ASN A 262 22.53 -13.18 -8.63
N ALA A 263 22.72 -12.75 -9.86
CA ALA A 263 23.97 -12.80 -10.58
C ALA A 263 24.38 -11.38 -10.98
N SER A 264 25.58 -10.97 -10.65
CA SER A 264 26.14 -9.65 -10.98
C SER A 264 27.67 -9.70 -10.94
N TYR A 265 28.30 -8.80 -11.70
CA TYR A 265 29.74 -8.58 -11.59
C TYR A 265 30.15 -8.21 -10.17
N GLU A 266 31.39 -8.56 -9.82
CA GLU A 266 31.99 -8.04 -8.59
C GLU A 266 32.15 -6.53 -8.69
N GLY A 267 31.71 -5.83 -7.64
CA GLY A 267 31.82 -4.37 -7.56
C GLY A 267 30.81 -3.76 -6.61
N ALA A 268 31.01 -2.49 -6.30
CA ALA A 268 30.18 -1.74 -5.37
C ALA A 268 28.85 -1.23 -6.00
N SER A 269 28.69 -1.31 -7.32
CA SER A 269 27.55 -0.75 -8.03
C SER A 269 26.27 -1.60 -7.96
N TYR A 270 26.36 -2.83 -7.45
CA TYR A 270 25.23 -3.71 -7.29
C TYR A 270 24.85 -3.94 -5.84
N TYR A 271 23.58 -3.78 -5.54
CA TYR A 271 23.03 -3.96 -4.20
C TYR A 271 23.17 -5.41 -3.70
N SER A 272 22.99 -6.39 -4.58
CA SER A 272 23.21 -7.81 -4.27
C SER A 272 24.63 -8.10 -3.80
N ASN A 273 25.64 -7.45 -4.40
CA ASN A 273 27.04 -7.61 -3.97
C ASN A 273 27.31 -6.94 -2.62
N MET A 274 26.65 -5.81 -2.35
CA MET A 274 26.70 -5.20 -1.03
C MET A 274 26.10 -6.13 0.02
N LEU A 275 24.91 -6.69 -0.27
CA LEU A 275 24.22 -7.61 0.63
C LEU A 275 25.00 -8.90 0.91
N SER A 276 25.76 -9.42 -0.06
CA SER A 276 26.56 -10.64 0.14
C SER A 276 27.79 -10.45 1.04
N ARG A 277 28.14 -9.20 1.35
CA ARG A 277 29.28 -8.85 2.20
C ARG A 277 28.88 -8.36 3.60
N VAL A 278 27.59 -8.04 3.82
CA VAL A 278 27.10 -7.66 5.15
C VAL A 278 27.02 -8.89 6.05
N VAL A 279 27.07 -8.67 7.35
CA VAL A 279 26.78 -9.74 8.31
C VAL A 279 25.26 -9.81 8.47
N PRO A 280 24.61 -10.88 7.97
CA PRO A 280 23.17 -11.02 8.07
C PRO A 280 22.74 -11.20 9.52
N GLY A 281 21.52 -10.81 9.82
CA GLY A 281 20.98 -10.87 11.18
C GLY A 281 19.80 -11.84 11.35
N SER A 282 19.16 -11.73 12.50
CA SER A 282 17.96 -12.48 12.86
C SER A 282 16.74 -11.56 12.80
N PRO A 283 15.84 -11.74 11.83
CA PRO A 283 14.66 -10.88 11.71
C PRO A 283 13.68 -11.11 12.86
N LYS A 284 13.18 -10.03 13.44
CA LYS A 284 12.20 -10.02 14.53
C LYS A 284 10.97 -9.15 14.23
N MET A 285 10.91 -8.55 13.04
CA MET A 285 9.80 -7.65 12.68
C MET A 285 8.43 -8.31 12.82
N ALA A 286 8.32 -9.61 12.51
CA ALA A 286 7.04 -10.32 12.60
C ALA A 286 6.49 -10.45 14.03
N GLU A 287 7.35 -10.30 15.05
CA GLU A 287 6.98 -10.34 16.47
C GLU A 287 6.39 -9.02 16.98
N ILE A 288 6.61 -7.92 16.27
CA ILE A 288 6.16 -6.57 16.67
C ILE A 288 5.12 -5.97 15.73
N LEU A 289 5.13 -6.32 14.45
CA LEU A 289 4.22 -5.78 13.47
C LEU A 289 2.82 -6.38 13.59
N PRO A 290 1.78 -5.53 13.66
CA PRO A 290 0.39 -6.00 13.66
C PRO A 290 0.01 -6.72 12.38
N ALA A 291 -0.96 -7.62 12.48
CA ALA A 291 -1.51 -8.36 11.35
C ALA A 291 -2.16 -7.47 10.27
N SER A 292 -2.55 -6.24 10.62
CA SER A 292 -3.01 -5.22 9.67
C SER A 292 -1.90 -4.58 8.84
N THR A 293 -0.66 -5.06 8.98
CA THR A 293 0.46 -4.64 8.12
C THR A 293 0.24 -5.12 6.69
N VAL A 294 0.22 -4.19 5.75
CA VAL A 294 0.06 -4.51 4.32
C VAL A 294 1.38 -4.59 3.58
N PHE A 295 2.39 -3.91 4.10
CA PHE A 295 3.72 -3.92 3.54
C PHE A 295 4.75 -3.71 4.65
N ALA A 296 5.83 -4.48 4.63
CA ALA A 296 6.99 -4.22 5.46
C ALA A 296 8.27 -4.61 4.72
N VAL A 297 9.35 -3.90 5.05
CA VAL A 297 10.70 -4.27 4.66
C VAL A 297 11.63 -4.08 5.84
N SER A 298 12.41 -5.09 6.13
CA SER A 298 13.33 -5.14 7.24
C SER A 298 14.75 -5.45 6.77
N VAL A 299 15.71 -4.81 7.40
CA VAL A 299 17.15 -5.04 7.25
C VAL A 299 17.68 -5.50 8.61
N PRO A 300 17.65 -6.80 8.89
CA PRO A 300 18.31 -7.38 10.05
C PRO A 300 19.81 -7.46 9.80
N THR A 301 20.64 -7.16 10.81
CA THR A 301 22.09 -7.23 10.71
C THR A 301 22.72 -7.49 12.07
N ASP A 302 23.79 -8.28 12.10
CA ASP A 302 24.58 -8.47 13.32
C ASP A 302 25.77 -7.50 13.39
N ASN A 303 26.01 -6.72 12.33
CA ASN A 303 27.02 -5.67 12.31
C ASN A 303 26.56 -4.45 11.51
N ILE A 304 25.86 -3.54 12.19
CA ILE A 304 25.38 -2.28 11.57
C ILE A 304 26.54 -1.40 11.07
N GLY A 305 27.70 -1.46 11.70
CA GLY A 305 28.86 -0.67 11.29
C GLY A 305 29.37 -1.07 9.91
N LEU A 306 29.51 -2.37 9.67
CA LEU A 306 29.91 -2.91 8.38
C LEU A 306 28.81 -2.67 7.33
N TYR A 307 27.53 -2.85 7.70
CA TYR A 307 26.42 -2.56 6.80
C TYR A 307 26.50 -1.12 6.26
N VAL A 308 26.66 -0.13 7.13
CA VAL A 308 26.73 1.28 6.74
C VAL A 308 27.93 1.55 5.84
N GLU A 309 29.11 1.01 6.17
CA GLU A 309 30.30 1.19 5.34
C GLU A 309 30.11 0.65 3.92
N LEU A 310 29.56 -0.55 3.78
CA LEU A 310 29.31 -1.16 2.49
C LEU A 310 28.20 -0.43 1.72
N ASN A 311 27.17 0.01 2.43
CA ASN A 311 26.08 0.79 1.84
C ASN A 311 26.56 2.17 1.36
N GLU A 312 27.47 2.85 2.07
CA GLU A 312 28.07 4.10 1.59
C GLU A 312 28.86 3.88 0.29
N LYS A 313 29.64 2.80 0.19
CA LYS A 313 30.34 2.44 -1.05
C LYS A 313 29.38 2.18 -2.22
N PHE A 314 28.28 1.50 -1.95
CA PHE A 314 27.21 1.27 -2.94
C PHE A 314 26.53 2.58 -3.36
N LEU A 315 26.18 3.42 -2.40
CA LEU A 315 25.53 4.72 -2.67
C LEU A 315 26.45 5.67 -3.44
N ASP A 316 27.75 5.64 -3.15
CA ASP A 316 28.78 6.42 -3.87
C ASP A 316 28.89 5.93 -5.32
N ALA A 317 29.10 4.64 -5.51
CA ALA A 317 29.19 4.01 -6.83
C ALA A 317 27.96 4.22 -7.71
N THR A 318 26.79 4.47 -7.11
CA THR A 318 25.52 4.72 -7.80
C THR A 318 25.09 6.19 -7.81
N GLY A 319 25.95 7.12 -7.36
CA GLY A 319 25.68 8.57 -7.34
C GLY A 319 24.55 9.01 -6.39
N ARG A 320 24.32 8.24 -5.33
CA ARG A 320 23.20 8.48 -4.38
C ARG A 320 23.65 8.92 -2.98
N LEU A 321 24.95 8.93 -2.72
CA LEU A 321 25.53 9.20 -1.40
C LEU A 321 25.25 10.62 -0.90
N ASP A 322 25.30 11.63 -1.77
CA ASP A 322 25.10 13.03 -1.39
C ASP A 322 23.76 13.31 -0.72
N LYS A 323 22.73 12.56 -1.09
CA LYS A 323 21.41 12.71 -0.46
C LYS A 323 21.43 12.21 1.00
N CYS A 324 22.11 11.10 1.25
CA CYS A 324 22.26 10.55 2.61
C CYS A 324 23.15 11.48 3.46
N ARG A 325 24.23 12.01 2.90
CA ARG A 325 25.11 12.98 3.57
C ARG A 325 24.39 14.27 3.95
N ARG A 326 23.51 14.79 3.08
CA ARG A 326 22.67 15.95 3.42
C ARG A 326 21.75 15.69 4.61
N ILE A 327 21.08 14.54 4.66
CA ILE A 327 20.23 14.17 5.81
C ILE A 327 21.10 14.04 7.07
N ALA A 328 22.27 13.42 6.97
CA ALA A 328 23.19 13.26 8.09
C ALA A 328 23.70 14.62 8.61
N SER A 329 24.00 15.58 7.70
CA SER A 329 24.38 16.94 8.08
C SER A 329 23.27 17.67 8.83
N VAL A 330 22.03 17.60 8.30
CA VAL A 330 20.85 18.20 8.98
C VAL A 330 20.68 17.61 10.39
N LEU A 331 20.84 16.30 10.56
CA LEU A 331 20.74 15.65 11.88
C LEU A 331 21.88 16.10 12.82
N LYS A 332 23.08 16.28 12.29
CA LYS A 332 24.21 16.79 13.08
C LYS A 332 23.95 18.23 13.55
N ASP A 333 23.45 19.07 12.66
CA ASP A 333 23.19 20.49 12.97
C ASP A 333 21.97 20.69 13.87
N SER A 334 20.89 19.92 13.67
CA SER A 334 19.62 20.09 14.39
C SER A 334 19.52 19.30 15.70
N ALA A 335 20.11 18.10 15.74
CA ALA A 335 20.01 17.17 16.87
C ALA A 335 21.36 16.84 17.54
N GLY A 336 22.47 17.36 17.01
CA GLY A 336 23.82 17.14 17.56
C GLY A 336 24.32 15.70 17.47
N ILE A 337 23.72 14.87 16.56
CA ILE A 337 24.12 13.47 16.40
C ILE A 337 24.75 13.19 15.05
N GLU A 338 25.73 12.31 15.07
CA GLU A 338 26.24 11.67 13.85
C GLU A 338 25.52 10.32 13.69
N PRO A 339 24.65 10.15 12.66
CA PRO A 339 23.75 8.99 12.55
C PRO A 339 24.48 7.64 12.61
N VAL A 340 25.63 7.53 11.95
CA VAL A 340 26.41 6.29 11.93
C VAL A 340 27.00 5.96 13.30
N LYS A 341 27.55 6.96 14.02
CA LYS A 341 28.06 6.75 15.38
C LYS A 341 26.93 6.37 16.34
N TRP A 342 25.79 7.00 16.18
CA TRP A 342 24.60 6.70 16.98
C TRP A 342 24.08 5.28 16.72
N ALA A 343 24.01 4.85 15.45
CA ALA A 343 23.63 3.50 15.08
C ALA A 343 24.57 2.44 15.66
N LYS A 344 25.90 2.67 15.58
CA LYS A 344 26.92 1.79 16.16
C LYS A 344 26.83 1.73 17.68
N ARG A 345 26.60 2.86 18.35
CA ARG A 345 26.47 2.93 19.81
C ARG A 345 25.25 2.16 20.32
N LEU A 346 24.11 2.25 19.62
CA LEU A 346 22.91 1.45 19.92
C LEU A 346 23.06 -0.02 19.51
N ASP A 347 24.11 -0.38 18.78
CA ASP A 347 24.30 -1.73 18.23
C ASP A 347 23.05 -2.23 17.49
N ILE A 348 22.53 -1.39 16.58
CA ILE A 348 21.25 -1.66 15.91
C ILE A 348 21.28 -3.03 15.23
N LYS A 349 20.33 -3.88 15.59
CA LYS A 349 20.17 -5.25 15.07
C LYS A 349 19.16 -5.35 13.94
N GLU A 350 18.25 -4.41 13.83
CA GLU A 350 17.22 -4.44 12.78
C GLU A 350 16.60 -3.06 12.60
N ILE A 351 16.45 -2.64 11.35
CA ILE A 351 15.64 -1.48 10.98
C ILE A 351 14.55 -1.97 10.01
N CYS A 352 13.31 -1.71 10.36
CA CYS A 352 12.17 -2.11 9.57
C CYS A 352 11.29 -0.90 9.25
N LYS A 353 10.86 -0.78 8.01
CA LYS A 353 9.79 0.13 7.60
C LYS A 353 8.54 -0.69 7.31
N ALA A 354 7.43 -0.28 7.88
CA ALA A 354 6.13 -0.91 7.66
C ALA A 354 5.07 0.12 7.25
N VAL A 355 4.09 -0.33 6.48
CA VAL A 355 2.83 0.37 6.25
C VAL A 355 1.74 -0.46 6.89
N ILE A 356 1.13 0.09 7.92
CA ILE A 356 0.10 -0.57 8.71
C ILE A 356 -1.21 0.14 8.42
N MET A 357 -2.28 -0.61 8.17
CA MET A 357 -3.58 0.00 7.90
C MET A 357 -4.32 0.30 9.20
N LEU A 358 -4.76 1.54 9.34
CA LEU A 358 -5.69 1.97 10.36
C LEU A 358 -7.04 2.25 9.67
N GLY A 359 -7.87 1.23 9.57
CA GLY A 359 -8.97 1.22 8.62
C GLY A 359 -8.47 1.24 7.17
N ASP A 360 -8.92 2.22 6.39
CA ASP A 360 -8.47 2.42 5.00
C ASP A 360 -7.26 3.36 4.90
N GLU A 361 -6.76 3.90 6.01
CA GLU A 361 -5.65 4.85 6.01
C GLU A 361 -4.31 4.16 6.23
N PRO A 362 -3.34 4.35 5.32
CA PRO A 362 -2.00 3.83 5.48
C PRO A 362 -1.20 4.65 6.51
N CYS A 363 -0.66 3.99 7.50
CA CYS A 363 0.22 4.54 8.51
C CYS A 363 1.65 4.03 8.28
N PRO A 364 2.50 4.77 7.56
CA PRO A 364 3.90 4.41 7.42
C PRO A 364 4.65 4.67 8.73
N MET A 365 5.39 3.66 9.19
CA MET A 365 6.15 3.69 10.43
C MET A 365 7.53 3.06 10.24
N VAL A 366 8.49 3.46 11.06
CA VAL A 366 9.82 2.85 11.14
C VAL A 366 10.01 2.23 12.53
N PHE A 367 10.53 1.02 12.53
CA PHE A 367 10.84 0.23 13.73
C PHE A 367 12.33 0.00 13.77
N ILE A 368 12.98 0.37 14.86
CA ILE A 368 14.43 0.23 15.07
C ILE A 368 14.64 -0.64 16.30
N ARG A 369 15.32 -1.77 16.13
CA ARG A 369 15.64 -2.68 17.24
C ARG A 369 17.11 -2.50 17.64
N PRO A 370 17.39 -1.84 18.76
CA PRO A 370 18.74 -1.76 19.30
C PRO A 370 19.16 -3.10 19.92
N GLY A 371 20.44 -3.41 19.85
CA GLY A 371 21.04 -4.51 20.60
C GLY A 371 21.41 -4.09 22.04
N LYS A 372 21.55 -2.78 22.26
CA LYS A 372 21.82 -2.17 23.56
C LYS A 372 20.80 -1.07 23.82
N GLU A 373 20.16 -1.10 24.98
CA GLU A 373 19.32 0.00 25.46
C GLU A 373 20.24 1.07 26.08
N ASP A 374 20.54 2.12 25.33
CA ASP A 374 21.23 3.29 25.86
C ASP A 374 20.19 4.39 26.11
N ALA A 375 19.74 4.47 27.36
CA ALA A 375 18.73 5.44 27.76
C ALA A 375 19.15 6.89 27.48
N GLU A 376 20.42 7.24 27.64
CA GLU A 376 20.92 8.59 27.38
C GLU A 376 20.76 8.98 25.90
N ILE A 377 21.04 8.06 24.98
CA ILE A 377 20.88 8.32 23.55
C ILE A 377 19.40 8.52 23.18
N ILE A 378 18.55 7.65 23.70
CA ILE A 378 17.09 7.76 23.45
C ILE A 378 16.56 9.09 24.02
N LEU A 379 16.99 9.47 25.23
CA LEU A 379 16.55 10.69 25.88
C LEU A 379 17.03 11.97 25.19
N LYS A 380 18.25 12.00 24.64
CA LYS A 380 18.74 13.15 23.86
C LYS A 380 17.80 13.48 22.67
N GLY A 381 17.22 12.46 22.04
CA GLY A 381 16.27 12.63 20.97
C GLY A 381 14.90 13.16 21.40
N THR A 382 14.57 13.07 22.69
CA THR A 382 13.25 13.48 23.20
C THR A 382 13.26 14.80 23.95
N GLY A 383 14.43 15.27 24.36
CA GLY A 383 14.54 16.38 25.32
C GLY A 383 14.02 16.03 26.73
N ALA A 384 13.81 14.76 27.02
CA ALA A 384 13.25 14.29 28.28
C ALA A 384 14.34 14.06 29.33
N SER A 385 14.02 14.27 30.60
CA SER A 385 14.95 14.09 31.72
C SER A 385 14.92 12.70 32.35
N ASN A 386 13.88 11.91 32.08
CA ASN A 386 13.67 10.60 32.70
C ASN A 386 13.15 9.56 31.72
N PHE A 387 14.00 8.58 31.35
CA PHE A 387 13.66 7.50 30.42
C PHE A 387 12.52 6.60 30.92
N ARG A 388 12.42 6.36 32.23
CA ARG A 388 11.37 5.50 32.78
C ARG A 388 9.97 6.07 32.61
N GLU A 389 9.84 7.40 32.62
CA GLU A 389 8.54 8.09 32.42
C GLU A 389 8.10 8.08 30.95
N TYR A 390 9.05 7.92 30.02
CA TYR A 390 8.77 7.92 28.57
C TYR A 390 8.69 6.52 27.97
N LYS A 391 9.08 5.49 28.71
CA LYS A 391 8.91 4.12 28.27
C LYS A 391 7.41 3.84 28.12
N GLU A 392 6.99 3.43 26.91
CA GLU A 392 5.59 3.22 26.53
C GLU A 392 4.74 4.51 26.38
N THR A 393 5.33 5.68 26.52
CA THR A 393 4.66 6.97 26.30
C THR A 393 5.08 7.57 24.96
N VAL A 394 4.15 8.14 24.22
CA VAL A 394 4.42 8.82 22.95
C VAL A 394 5.12 10.14 23.19
N ALA A 395 6.31 10.30 22.62
CA ALA A 395 7.14 11.49 22.79
C ALA A 395 7.57 12.09 21.44
N PRO A 396 7.99 13.36 21.40
CA PRO A 396 8.57 13.99 20.22
C PRO A 396 9.84 13.26 19.76
N TYR A 397 10.01 13.05 18.44
CA TYR A 397 11.20 12.44 17.86
C TYR A 397 12.07 13.51 17.22
N ALA A 398 13.27 13.70 17.75
CA ALA A 398 14.20 14.75 17.29
C ALA A 398 15.05 14.29 16.08
N TYR A 399 15.20 12.98 15.85
CA TYR A 399 16.11 12.43 14.86
C TYR A 399 15.46 12.15 13.51
N LYS A 400 14.78 13.17 12.97
CA LYS A 400 14.04 13.06 11.70
C LYS A 400 14.97 12.62 10.56
N GLY A 401 14.52 11.58 9.83
CA GLY A 401 15.27 11.02 8.71
C GLY A 401 16.42 10.08 9.10
N PHE A 402 16.60 9.75 10.39
CA PHE A 402 17.67 8.89 10.86
C PHE A 402 17.75 7.55 10.11
N ALA A 403 16.67 6.81 10.03
CA ALA A 403 16.66 5.51 9.34
C ALA A 403 17.04 5.64 7.87
N GLY A 404 16.61 6.72 7.21
CA GLY A 404 16.98 7.02 5.83
C GLY A 404 18.45 7.41 5.66
N SER A 405 19.08 8.02 6.66
CA SER A 405 20.50 8.38 6.62
C SER A 405 21.43 7.18 6.84
N VAL A 406 20.97 6.16 7.55
CA VAL A 406 21.76 4.94 7.86
C VAL A 406 21.60 3.85 6.80
N ILE A 407 20.39 3.54 6.41
CA ILE A 407 20.08 2.46 5.48
C ILE A 407 19.88 2.96 4.04
N GLY A 408 19.42 4.20 3.90
CA GLY A 408 19.04 4.78 2.62
C GLY A 408 17.57 5.17 2.55
N ASN A 409 17.22 5.89 1.49
CA ASN A 409 15.90 6.50 1.33
C ASN A 409 14.72 5.51 1.38
N ILE A 410 15.00 4.22 1.24
CA ILE A 410 14.01 3.14 1.38
C ILE A 410 13.35 3.14 2.76
N MET A 411 14.11 3.49 3.80
CA MET A 411 13.62 3.55 5.18
C MET A 411 13.03 4.91 5.56
N SER A 412 13.01 5.88 4.65
CA SER A 412 12.38 7.18 4.92
C SER A 412 10.86 7.07 4.93
N ILE A 413 10.21 7.80 5.83
CA ILE A 413 8.76 7.96 5.91
C ILE A 413 8.40 9.46 5.84
N PRO A 414 7.17 9.81 5.42
CA PRO A 414 6.78 11.23 5.25
C PRO A 414 6.77 12.02 6.56
N ASP A 415 6.36 11.38 7.65
CA ASP A 415 6.24 12.01 8.97
C ASP A 415 6.82 11.08 10.04
N ASP A 416 7.96 11.46 10.58
CA ASP A 416 8.70 10.80 11.65
C ASP A 416 8.86 11.72 12.87
N THR A 417 7.78 12.38 13.27
CA THR A 417 7.79 13.41 14.31
C THR A 417 7.55 12.90 15.73
N ARG A 418 7.11 11.65 15.89
CA ARG A 418 6.82 11.02 17.17
C ARG A 418 7.46 9.66 17.27
N PHE A 419 7.71 9.24 18.51
CA PHE A 419 8.18 7.88 18.78
C PHE A 419 7.61 7.34 20.09
N VAL A 420 7.73 6.02 20.23
CA VAL A 420 7.57 5.28 21.49
C VAL A 420 8.63 4.20 21.57
N TYR A 421 9.12 3.90 22.77
CA TYR A 421 9.96 2.73 23.02
C TYR A 421 9.13 1.63 23.67
N ARG A 422 8.95 0.53 22.97
CA ARG A 422 8.07 -0.56 23.42
C ARG A 422 8.59 -1.92 22.95
N LYS A 423 8.57 -2.91 23.87
CA LYS A 423 9.00 -4.29 23.57
C LYS A 423 10.39 -4.39 22.91
N GLY A 424 11.34 -3.55 23.32
CA GLY A 424 12.70 -3.53 22.76
C GLY A 424 12.84 -2.85 21.40
N TRP A 425 11.81 -2.13 20.93
CA TRP A 425 11.81 -1.40 19.68
C TRP A 425 11.59 0.10 19.88
N LEU A 426 12.36 0.89 19.17
CA LEU A 426 12.08 2.30 18.95
C LEU A 426 11.15 2.40 17.74
N ILE A 427 9.92 2.84 17.95
CA ILE A 427 8.85 2.88 16.97
C ILE A 427 8.59 4.33 16.62
N VAL A 428 8.80 4.70 15.35
CA VAL A 428 8.79 6.08 14.88
C VAL A 428 7.73 6.26 13.80
N GLY A 429 7.03 7.38 13.84
CA GLY A 429 6.01 7.71 12.83
C GLY A 429 5.32 9.05 13.09
N SER A 430 4.19 9.24 12.42
CA SER A 430 3.32 10.38 12.68
C SER A 430 2.68 10.28 14.08
N ASN A 431 2.24 11.42 14.61
CA ASN A 431 1.53 11.44 15.90
C ASN A 431 0.35 10.46 15.93
N LYS A 432 -0.40 10.39 14.82
CA LYS A 432 -1.53 9.50 14.67
C LYS A 432 -1.12 8.02 14.67
N ALA A 433 -0.12 7.66 13.87
CA ALA A 433 0.32 6.29 13.72
C ALA A 433 0.90 5.73 15.04
N VAL A 434 1.75 6.50 15.72
CA VAL A 434 2.36 6.07 16.98
C VAL A 434 1.33 5.97 18.10
N ASN A 435 0.40 6.91 18.20
CA ASN A 435 -0.71 6.82 19.18
C ASN A 435 -1.63 5.61 18.88
N ALA A 436 -1.95 5.35 17.62
CA ALA A 436 -2.73 4.17 17.22
C ALA A 436 -2.01 2.87 17.59
N PHE A 437 -0.69 2.82 17.47
CA PHE A 437 0.11 1.67 17.86
C PHE A 437 0.08 1.44 19.38
N VAL A 438 0.23 2.49 20.17
CA VAL A 438 0.23 2.43 21.63
C VAL A 438 -1.14 2.07 22.19
N SER A 439 -2.20 2.68 21.66
CA SER A 439 -3.58 2.43 22.10
C SER A 439 -4.14 1.07 21.70
N GLY A 440 -3.42 0.32 20.84
CA GLY A 440 -3.92 -0.96 20.31
C GLY A 440 -5.03 -0.81 19.27
N ALA A 441 -5.12 0.36 18.61
CA ALA A 441 -6.08 0.60 17.53
C ALA A 441 -5.77 -0.21 16.27
N PHE A 442 -4.55 -0.69 16.10
CA PHE A 442 -4.21 -1.73 15.11
C PHE A 442 -4.66 -3.09 15.61
N VAL A 443 -4.77 -4.07 14.70
CA VAL A 443 -5.07 -5.46 15.05
C VAL A 443 -4.07 -5.95 16.10
N LYS A 444 -4.56 -6.54 17.19
CA LYS A 444 -3.71 -6.97 18.32
C LYS A 444 -2.78 -8.12 17.97
N GLU A 445 -3.23 -9.02 17.10
CA GLU A 445 -2.41 -10.12 16.61
C GLU A 445 -1.24 -9.62 15.78
N THR A 446 -0.09 -10.22 15.96
CA THR A 446 1.12 -9.94 15.19
C THR A 446 1.16 -10.80 13.92
N ILE A 447 2.02 -10.42 12.97
CA ILE A 447 2.29 -11.23 11.78
C ILE A 447 2.75 -12.65 12.20
N LYS A 448 3.60 -12.74 13.22
CA LYS A 448 4.09 -14.01 13.73
C LYS A 448 2.95 -14.92 14.22
N GLU A 449 2.06 -14.40 15.05
CA GLU A 449 0.93 -15.17 15.59
C GLU A 449 0.00 -15.72 14.50
N ILE A 450 -0.26 -14.94 13.44
CA ILE A 450 -1.05 -15.39 12.30
C ILE A 450 -0.32 -16.49 11.52
N LEU A 451 0.97 -16.33 11.25
CA LEU A 451 1.73 -17.33 10.52
C LEU A 451 1.88 -18.62 11.35
N GLU A 452 2.06 -18.51 12.66
CA GLU A 452 2.10 -19.67 13.57
C GLU A 452 0.77 -20.42 13.61
N SER A 453 -0.34 -19.70 13.78
CA SER A 453 -1.68 -20.31 13.77
C SER A 453 -2.03 -21.00 12.45
N SER A 454 -1.41 -20.56 11.35
CA SER A 454 -1.55 -21.16 10.04
C SER A 454 -0.57 -22.33 9.79
N GLY A 455 0.35 -22.60 10.72
CA GLY A 455 1.32 -23.68 10.61
C GLY A 455 2.45 -23.45 9.60
N VAL A 456 2.65 -22.22 9.14
CA VAL A 456 3.59 -21.92 8.03
C VAL A 456 4.82 -21.09 8.44
N LEU A 457 4.88 -20.57 9.67
CA LEU A 457 5.93 -19.63 10.09
C LEU A 457 7.34 -20.19 9.88
N SER A 458 7.61 -21.40 10.38
CA SER A 458 8.96 -21.99 10.36
C SER A 458 9.51 -22.23 8.95
N SER A 459 8.63 -22.39 7.97
CA SER A 459 9.01 -22.62 6.57
C SER A 459 9.11 -21.36 5.74
N ARG A 460 8.68 -20.20 6.27
CA ARG A 460 8.53 -18.95 5.51
C ARG A 460 9.44 -17.82 5.98
N ILE A 461 9.68 -17.71 7.26
CA ILE A 461 10.58 -16.69 7.83
C ILE A 461 11.76 -17.39 8.49
N PRO A 462 12.95 -17.36 7.87
CA PRO A 462 14.16 -17.87 8.50
C PRO A 462 14.46 -17.12 9.80
N THR A 463 14.92 -17.82 10.81
CA THR A 463 15.23 -17.23 12.13
C THR A 463 16.61 -16.57 12.19
N LYS A 464 17.49 -16.87 11.24
CA LYS A 464 18.89 -16.38 11.18
C LYS A 464 19.33 -16.20 9.73
N ASN A 465 20.46 -15.52 9.57
CA ASN A 465 21.14 -15.34 8.28
C ASN A 465 20.29 -14.63 7.23
N VAL A 466 19.59 -13.59 7.62
CA VAL A 466 18.74 -12.79 6.72
C VAL A 466 19.37 -11.40 6.56
N SER A 467 19.56 -10.96 5.33
CA SER A 467 20.02 -9.61 5.00
C SER A 467 18.85 -8.66 4.69
N ILE A 468 17.78 -9.18 4.07
CA ILE A 468 16.53 -8.46 3.83
C ILE A 468 15.36 -9.41 4.03
N LEU A 469 14.32 -8.92 4.68
CA LEU A 469 13.02 -9.56 4.78
C LEU A 469 11.94 -8.57 4.34
N SER A 470 11.16 -8.93 3.34
CA SER A 470 10.01 -8.15 2.89
C SER A 470 8.73 -8.96 3.08
N TYR A 471 7.67 -8.27 3.47
CA TYR A 471 6.34 -8.83 3.70
C TYR A 471 5.31 -8.00 2.94
N TYR A 472 4.40 -8.69 2.26
CA TYR A 472 3.32 -8.07 1.51
C TYR A 472 2.01 -8.84 1.72
N ALA A 473 0.97 -8.14 2.17
CA ALA A 473 -0.35 -8.72 2.43
C ALA A 473 -1.50 -7.76 2.06
N ALA A 474 -1.28 -6.81 1.13
CA ALA A 474 -2.34 -5.89 0.75
C ALA A 474 -3.53 -6.61 0.11
N SER A 475 -4.74 -6.17 0.45
CA SER A 475 -5.97 -6.47 -0.26
C SER A 475 -6.10 -5.52 -1.49
N GLU A 476 -7.26 -5.13 -1.86
CA GLU A 476 -7.63 -4.53 -3.14
C GLU A 476 -6.99 -3.17 -3.48
N ASP A 477 -6.51 -2.39 -2.52
CA ASP A 477 -5.97 -1.05 -2.81
C ASP A 477 -4.63 -0.84 -2.12
N ILE A 478 -3.55 -0.71 -2.91
CA ILE A 478 -2.26 -0.27 -2.39
C ILE A 478 -2.28 1.26 -2.37
N PRO A 479 -2.25 1.89 -1.19
CA PRO A 479 -2.21 3.34 -1.11
C PRO A 479 -1.02 3.89 -1.90
N GLY A 480 -1.29 4.83 -2.80
CA GLY A 480 -0.27 5.46 -3.62
C GLY A 480 0.04 4.77 -4.95
N ILE A 481 -0.60 3.67 -5.32
CA ILE A 481 -0.44 3.06 -6.66
C ILE A 481 -0.67 4.10 -7.77
N SER A 482 -1.76 4.87 -7.70
CA SER A 482 -2.09 5.90 -8.67
C SER A 482 -1.12 7.10 -8.68
N GLN A 483 -0.39 7.31 -7.60
CA GLN A 483 0.64 8.34 -7.53
C GLN A 483 1.93 7.90 -8.22
N ILE A 484 2.21 6.60 -8.22
CA ILE A 484 3.46 6.02 -8.71
C ILE A 484 3.34 5.59 -10.16
N PHE A 485 2.24 4.95 -10.52
CA PHE A 485 2.02 4.40 -11.85
C PHE A 485 1.06 5.27 -12.66
N LYS A 486 1.23 5.26 -13.98
CA LYS A 486 0.26 5.84 -14.90
C LYS A 486 -1.11 5.19 -14.73
N PRO A 487 -2.22 5.89 -15.02
CA PRO A 487 -3.58 5.42 -14.71
C PRO A 487 -3.86 3.99 -15.17
N VAL A 488 -3.56 3.68 -16.41
CA VAL A 488 -3.82 2.35 -17.00
C VAL A 488 -3.07 1.24 -16.27
N MET A 489 -1.80 1.49 -15.90
CA MET A 489 -1.01 0.53 -15.13
C MET A 489 -1.52 0.43 -13.69
N ALA A 490 -1.91 1.55 -13.08
CA ALA A 490 -2.45 1.56 -11.72
C ALA A 490 -3.74 0.73 -11.63
N ASP A 491 -4.65 0.88 -12.60
CA ASP A 491 -5.92 0.14 -12.63
C ASP A 491 -5.69 -1.36 -12.88
N ALA A 492 -4.79 -1.67 -13.78
CA ALA A 492 -4.42 -3.04 -14.10
C ALA A 492 -3.75 -3.73 -12.90
N LEU A 493 -2.85 -3.04 -12.19
CA LEU A 493 -2.24 -3.55 -10.95
C LEU A 493 -3.27 -3.78 -9.86
N ARG A 494 -4.23 -2.89 -9.66
CA ARG A 494 -5.33 -3.10 -8.71
C ARG A 494 -6.11 -4.36 -9.03
N GLY A 495 -6.51 -4.55 -10.28
CA GLY A 495 -7.22 -5.75 -10.73
C GLY A 495 -6.43 -7.04 -10.49
N THR A 496 -5.12 -7.00 -10.78
CA THR A 496 -4.24 -8.16 -10.56
C THR A 496 -4.04 -8.45 -9.08
N LEU A 497 -3.79 -7.42 -8.27
CA LEU A 497 -3.58 -7.58 -6.83
C LEU A 497 -4.86 -8.01 -6.10
N ALA A 498 -6.03 -7.55 -6.55
CA ALA A 498 -7.31 -8.03 -6.06
C ALA A 498 -7.52 -9.52 -6.34
N GLY A 499 -7.06 -9.98 -7.51
CA GLY A 499 -7.11 -11.38 -7.92
C GLY A 499 -6.09 -12.30 -7.25
N LEU A 500 -5.07 -11.75 -6.54
CA LEU A 500 -4.10 -12.56 -5.83
C LEU A 500 -4.74 -13.36 -4.70
N THR A 501 -4.86 -14.66 -4.89
CA THR A 501 -5.41 -15.58 -3.88
C THR A 501 -4.39 -15.97 -2.82
N TYR A 502 -3.09 -15.73 -3.08
CA TYR A 502 -1.97 -16.08 -2.20
C TYR A 502 -1.46 -14.86 -1.45
N LYS A 503 -1.77 -14.78 -0.16
CA LYS A 503 -1.31 -13.73 0.77
C LYS A 503 -1.05 -14.38 2.13
N PRO A 504 0.00 -13.99 2.84
CA PRO A 504 1.04 -13.02 2.49
C PRO A 504 2.08 -13.54 1.49
N VAL A 505 2.74 -12.61 0.82
CA VAL A 505 3.96 -12.85 0.04
C VAL A 505 5.15 -12.41 0.89
N ILE A 506 6.12 -13.29 1.08
CA ILE A 506 7.32 -13.04 1.87
C ILE A 506 8.53 -13.25 1.00
N LEU A 507 9.39 -12.23 0.90
CA LEU A 507 10.67 -12.29 0.21
C LEU A 507 11.80 -12.22 1.24
N THR A 508 12.70 -13.17 1.20
CA THR A 508 13.92 -13.19 2.03
C THR A 508 15.15 -13.20 1.13
N VAL A 509 16.12 -12.35 1.45
CA VAL A 509 17.43 -12.34 0.79
C VAL A 509 18.48 -12.70 1.82
N SER A 510 19.31 -13.68 1.48
CA SER A 510 20.44 -14.15 2.27
C SER A 510 21.62 -14.34 1.35
N ASP A 511 22.68 -13.56 1.52
CA ASP A 511 23.79 -13.50 0.56
C ASP A 511 23.26 -13.11 -0.83
N LYS A 512 23.47 -13.95 -1.85
CA LYS A 512 22.93 -13.79 -3.21
C LYS A 512 21.62 -14.56 -3.42
N ASP A 513 21.25 -15.41 -2.47
CA ASP A 513 20.08 -16.27 -2.58
C ASP A 513 18.78 -15.52 -2.18
N ILE A 514 17.73 -15.83 -2.90
CA ILE A 514 16.40 -15.28 -2.71
C ILE A 514 15.44 -16.43 -2.42
N LEU A 515 14.66 -16.28 -1.37
CA LEU A 515 13.52 -17.14 -1.08
C LEU A 515 12.26 -16.29 -1.15
N LEU A 516 11.38 -16.60 -2.08
CA LEU A 516 10.07 -15.99 -2.17
C LEU A 516 9.02 -17.04 -1.85
N THR A 517 8.15 -16.72 -0.92
CA THR A 517 7.05 -17.58 -0.51
C THR A 517 5.74 -16.83 -0.54
N ALA A 518 4.67 -17.53 -0.88
CA ALA A 518 3.34 -16.97 -0.75
C ALA A 518 2.37 -18.08 -0.36
N ASP A 519 1.49 -17.75 0.55
CA ASP A 519 0.61 -18.70 1.20
C ASP A 519 -0.87 -18.32 1.06
N ARG A 520 -1.75 -19.31 0.99
CA ARG A 520 -3.20 -19.09 1.10
C ARG A 520 -3.58 -19.06 2.58
N ILE A 521 -3.18 -18.02 3.26
CA ILE A 521 -3.63 -17.80 4.62
C ILE A 521 -4.85 -16.89 4.52
N ASN A 522 -6.00 -17.38 4.93
CA ASN A 522 -7.07 -16.49 5.32
C ASN A 522 -6.58 -15.73 6.55
N ILE A 523 -5.93 -14.62 6.31
CA ILE A 523 -5.82 -13.56 7.30
C ILE A 523 -7.28 -13.13 7.46
N SER A 524 -8.06 -13.91 8.24
CA SER A 524 -9.30 -13.39 8.77
C SER A 524 -8.84 -12.19 9.58
N ARG A 525 -8.89 -11.05 8.96
CA ARG A 525 -8.89 -9.78 9.63
C ARG A 525 -10.08 -9.94 10.58
N SER A 526 -9.79 -10.41 11.79
CA SER A 526 -10.67 -10.19 12.92
C SER A 526 -11.05 -8.75 12.75
N ALA A 527 -12.30 -8.48 12.40
CA ALA A 527 -12.68 -7.25 11.76
C ALA A 527 -11.95 -6.12 12.47
N ALA A 528 -10.76 -5.77 11.99
CA ALA A 528 -10.10 -4.56 12.39
C ALA A 528 -11.20 -3.58 12.12
N ILE A 529 -11.74 -3.01 13.15
CA ILE A 529 -12.81 -2.04 13.06
C ILE A 529 -12.38 -1.19 11.90
N PRO A 530 -13.14 -1.12 10.82
CA PRO A 530 -12.76 -0.28 9.71
C PRO A 530 -12.78 1.12 10.28
N VAL A 531 -11.61 1.55 10.75
CA VAL A 531 -11.35 2.93 11.07
C VAL A 531 -11.25 3.57 9.70
N SER A 532 -12.39 3.84 9.12
CA SER A 532 -12.50 4.71 7.96
C SER A 532 -12.03 6.09 8.39
N LEU A 533 -10.73 6.26 8.38
CA LEU A 533 -10.05 7.56 8.47
C LEU A 533 -9.94 8.17 7.07
N LYS A 534 -10.82 7.79 6.13
CA LYS A 534 -11.11 8.69 5.03
C LYS A 534 -11.35 10.04 5.69
N ASP A 535 -10.66 11.08 5.24
CA ASP A 535 -11.13 12.44 5.43
C ASP A 535 -12.59 12.44 4.97
N THR A 536 -13.45 12.07 5.91
CA THR A 536 -14.87 12.16 5.72
C THR A 536 -15.05 13.64 5.68
N VAL A 537 -15.12 14.17 4.46
CA VAL A 537 -15.56 15.54 4.24
C VAL A 537 -16.87 15.63 4.98
N VAL A 538 -16.82 16.30 6.13
CA VAL A 538 -18.02 16.47 6.95
C VAL A 538 -18.99 17.22 6.07
N LYS A 539 -20.08 16.57 5.68
CA LYS A 539 -21.05 17.15 4.78
C LYS A 539 -21.77 18.28 5.52
N VAL A 540 -21.32 19.50 5.28
CA VAL A 540 -21.96 20.70 5.83
C VAL A 540 -23.27 20.90 5.05
N PRO A 541 -24.44 20.87 5.71
CA PRO A 541 -25.71 21.12 5.02
C PRO A 541 -25.73 22.51 4.39
N SER A 542 -26.18 22.61 3.14
CA SER A 542 -26.20 23.88 2.40
C SER A 542 -27.53 24.64 2.48
N GLY A 543 -28.52 24.09 3.19
CA GLY A 543 -29.86 24.64 3.18
C GLY A 543 -30.66 24.31 1.90
N PRO A 544 -31.86 24.93 1.68
CA PRO A 544 -32.51 25.87 2.56
C PRO A 544 -33.00 25.23 3.88
N PHE A 545 -32.96 26.00 4.95
CA PHE A 545 -33.36 25.55 6.29
C PHE A 545 -34.81 25.96 6.57
N LYS A 546 -35.60 25.06 7.13
CA LYS A 546 -36.97 25.36 7.56
C LYS A 546 -36.96 26.21 8.83
N VAL A 547 -37.59 27.37 8.81
CA VAL A 547 -37.66 28.32 9.91
C VAL A 547 -39.12 28.76 10.13
N LYS A 548 -39.55 28.91 11.38
CA LYS A 548 -40.89 29.40 11.72
C LYS A 548 -40.96 30.93 11.61
N ASN A 549 -42.00 31.42 10.98
CA ASN A 549 -42.31 32.84 10.90
C ASN A 549 -43.39 33.19 11.93
N SER A 550 -43.01 33.91 12.99
CA SER A 550 -43.98 34.30 14.04
C SER A 550 -45.05 35.28 13.60
N GLY A 551 -44.87 35.97 12.47
CA GLY A 551 -45.88 36.93 11.97
C GLY A 551 -46.99 36.28 11.15
N THR A 552 -46.73 35.12 10.53
CA THR A 552 -47.69 34.42 9.71
C THR A 552 -48.08 33.02 10.24
N GLY A 553 -47.35 32.54 11.25
CA GLY A 553 -47.48 31.18 11.77
C GLY A 553 -47.00 30.07 10.82
N ARG A 554 -46.54 30.44 9.62
CA ARG A 554 -46.09 29.50 8.58
C ARG A 554 -44.60 29.17 8.68
N THR A 555 -44.24 28.06 8.06
CA THR A 555 -42.83 27.69 7.83
C THR A 555 -42.32 28.44 6.60
N ASN A 556 -41.13 28.98 6.70
CA ASN A 556 -40.37 29.61 5.61
C ASN A 556 -39.09 28.86 5.36
N LEU A 557 -38.47 29.12 4.23
CA LEU A 557 -37.15 28.56 3.83
C LEU A 557 -36.09 29.65 3.91
N PHE A 558 -35.19 29.52 4.85
CA PHE A 558 -34.01 30.39 4.99
C PHE A 558 -32.81 29.74 4.33
N GLY A 559 -32.06 30.48 3.55
CA GLY A 559 -30.88 29.95 2.88
C GLY A 559 -29.99 31.04 2.32
N GLN A 560 -28.98 30.63 1.58
CA GLN A 560 -28.03 31.50 0.93
C GLN A 560 -27.96 31.15 -0.56
N SER A 561 -28.00 32.15 -1.42
CA SER A 561 -27.86 31.99 -2.86
C SER A 561 -26.37 31.95 -3.28
N SER A 562 -26.11 31.57 -4.51
CA SER A 562 -24.74 31.44 -5.07
C SER A 562 -23.94 32.77 -5.03
N ASN A 563 -24.62 33.91 -5.07
CA ASN A 563 -24.03 35.25 -4.91
C ASN A 563 -23.89 35.69 -3.45
N MET A 564 -23.93 34.76 -2.50
CA MET A 564 -23.82 34.99 -1.05
C MET A 564 -24.98 35.76 -0.41
N THR A 565 -26.07 36.06 -1.11
CA THR A 565 -27.22 36.74 -0.53
C THR A 565 -28.00 35.78 0.38
N LEU A 566 -28.26 36.19 1.64
CA LEU A 566 -29.20 35.51 2.52
C LEU A 566 -30.62 35.71 1.99
N THR A 567 -31.39 34.65 1.91
CA THR A 567 -32.75 34.71 1.39
C THR A 567 -33.74 34.06 2.35
N LEU A 568 -34.91 34.66 2.49
CA LEU A 568 -36.07 34.04 3.08
C LEU A 568 -37.14 33.88 2.02
N LYS A 569 -37.69 32.68 1.89
CA LYS A 569 -38.73 32.33 0.92
C LYS A 569 -39.88 31.63 1.60
N GLU A 570 -41.09 31.72 1.03
CA GLU A 570 -42.18 30.85 1.37
C GLU A 570 -41.87 29.39 0.92
N GLU A 571 -42.59 28.40 1.45
CA GLU A 571 -42.39 26.99 1.07
C GLU A 571 -42.63 26.74 -0.43
N ASN A 572 -43.46 27.56 -1.09
CA ASN A 572 -43.71 27.54 -2.53
C ASN A 572 -42.57 28.19 -3.36
N GLY A 573 -41.49 28.67 -2.72
CA GLY A 573 -40.33 29.29 -3.35
C GLY A 573 -40.45 30.80 -3.58
N LYS A 574 -41.58 31.45 -3.30
CA LYS A 574 -41.77 32.91 -3.42
C LYS A 574 -40.85 33.64 -2.45
N GLY A 575 -40.07 34.60 -2.96
CA GLY A 575 -39.15 35.40 -2.17
C GLY A 575 -39.87 36.32 -1.21
N ILE A 576 -39.39 36.40 0.04
CA ILE A 576 -39.86 37.35 1.06
C ILE A 576 -38.90 38.49 1.16
N TRP A 577 -37.61 38.17 1.34
CA TRP A 577 -36.53 39.18 1.33
C TRP A 577 -35.19 38.53 0.92
N GLY A 578 -34.24 39.39 0.53
CA GLY A 578 -32.84 39.03 0.28
C GLY A 578 -31.92 40.08 0.94
N VAL A 579 -30.90 39.64 1.65
CA VAL A 579 -29.94 40.53 2.34
C VAL A 579 -28.52 40.14 1.89
N PRO A 580 -27.73 41.09 1.36
CA PRO A 580 -26.33 40.82 1.01
C PRO A 580 -25.53 40.35 2.22
N PHE A 581 -24.72 39.30 2.02
CA PHE A 581 -23.88 38.74 3.05
C PHE A 581 -22.53 38.34 2.47
N LYS A 582 -21.45 38.28 3.27
CA LYS A 582 -20.09 38.15 2.70
C LYS A 582 -19.46 36.77 2.87
N SER A 583 -20.07 35.87 3.64
CA SER A 583 -19.47 34.58 3.96
C SER A 583 -20.52 33.48 4.02
N ALA A 584 -20.08 32.22 3.89
CA ALA A 584 -20.98 31.07 3.86
C ALA A 584 -21.61 30.76 5.22
N ILE A 585 -22.89 30.30 5.22
CA ILE A 585 -23.55 29.78 6.41
C ILE A 585 -22.93 28.45 6.82
N CYS A 586 -22.71 28.23 8.13
CA CYS A 586 -22.13 27.01 8.68
C CYS A 586 -23.16 25.89 8.90
N GLY A 587 -23.92 25.55 7.87
CA GLY A 587 -24.70 24.30 7.78
C GLY A 587 -25.96 24.17 8.63
N LYS A 588 -26.37 25.17 9.41
CA LYS A 588 -27.60 25.12 10.17
C LYS A 588 -28.15 26.52 10.48
N ALA A 589 -29.48 26.64 10.55
CA ALA A 589 -30.17 27.81 11.06
C ALA A 589 -31.34 27.37 11.96
N GLU A 590 -31.52 28.07 13.07
CA GLU A 590 -32.55 27.78 14.08
C GLU A 590 -33.44 29.01 14.35
N THR A 591 -34.69 28.77 14.74
CA THR A 591 -35.57 29.85 15.19
C THR A 591 -35.60 29.92 16.70
N ILE A 592 -35.38 31.11 17.23
CA ILE A 592 -35.42 31.36 18.67
C ILE A 592 -36.26 32.60 18.97
N ASP A 593 -36.85 32.64 20.15
CA ASP A 593 -37.52 33.83 20.70
C ASP A 593 -36.56 34.55 21.64
N TYR A 594 -35.60 35.28 21.05
CA TYR A 594 -34.51 35.92 21.78
C TYR A 594 -34.99 36.94 22.83
N TYR A 595 -36.06 37.65 22.51
CA TYR A 595 -36.64 38.68 23.40
C TYR A 595 -37.71 38.15 24.35
N ALA A 596 -37.99 36.86 24.33
CA ALA A 596 -39.04 36.24 25.15
C ALA A 596 -40.43 36.87 24.98
N ASN A 597 -40.74 37.38 23.81
CA ASN A 597 -41.97 38.14 23.51
C ASN A 597 -42.85 37.47 22.42
N GLY A 598 -42.57 36.21 22.09
CA GLY A 598 -43.26 35.44 21.07
C GLY A 598 -42.83 35.74 19.61
N LYS A 599 -41.99 36.74 19.38
CA LYS A 599 -41.45 37.06 18.05
C LYS A 599 -40.16 36.28 17.80
N LEU A 600 -40.19 35.43 16.75
CA LEU A 600 -39.07 34.57 16.42
C LEU A 600 -38.03 35.29 15.54
N GLN A 601 -36.78 35.00 15.81
CA GLN A 601 -35.62 35.43 15.03
C GLN A 601 -34.91 34.19 14.52
N ILE A 602 -34.11 34.33 13.45
CA ILE A 602 -33.33 33.26 12.83
C ILE A 602 -31.89 33.40 13.31
N LEU A 603 -31.41 32.42 14.06
CA LEU A 603 -30.02 32.30 14.50
C LEU A 603 -29.25 31.40 13.50
N PHE A 604 -28.13 31.85 13.02
CA PHE A 604 -27.22 31.09 12.16
C PHE A 604 -25.76 31.43 12.46
N ALA A 605 -24.85 30.61 11.96
CA ALA A 605 -23.41 30.82 12.11
C ALA A 605 -22.72 31.08 10.78
N SER A 606 -21.67 31.87 10.78
CA SER A 606 -20.77 32.07 9.66
C SER A 606 -19.36 32.45 10.14
N GLY A 607 -18.32 31.80 9.65
CA GLY A 607 -16.96 31.94 10.17
C GLY A 607 -16.89 31.52 11.65
N SER A 608 -16.38 32.41 12.52
CA SER A 608 -16.34 32.20 13.98
C SER A 608 -17.54 32.79 14.73
N LYS A 609 -18.54 33.35 14.01
CA LYS A 609 -19.56 34.20 14.60
C LYS A 609 -20.98 33.63 14.50
N LEU A 610 -21.77 33.92 15.55
CA LEU A 610 -23.22 33.71 15.53
C LEU A 610 -23.90 35.00 15.07
N TYR A 611 -24.88 34.90 14.21
CA TYR A 611 -25.70 35.97 13.66
C TYR A 611 -27.17 35.77 14.03
N LEU A 612 -27.86 36.82 14.33
CA LEU A 612 -29.29 36.80 14.54
C LEU A 612 -29.99 37.81 13.63
N ILE A 613 -30.98 37.34 12.88
CA ILE A 613 -31.74 38.18 11.96
C ILE A 613 -33.23 38.03 12.22
N ASP A 614 -33.98 39.15 12.14
CA ASP A 614 -35.40 39.12 12.35
C ASP A 614 -36.18 38.66 11.09
N ARG A 615 -37.47 38.51 11.22
CA ARG A 615 -38.36 38.09 10.14
C ARG A 615 -38.43 39.06 8.93
N LEU A 616 -37.91 40.29 9.10
CA LEU A 616 -37.88 41.33 8.07
C LEU A 616 -36.48 41.45 7.44
N GLY A 617 -35.54 40.58 7.78
CA GLY A 617 -34.17 40.58 7.25
C GLY A 617 -33.24 41.59 7.95
N ARG A 618 -33.54 42.07 9.13
CA ARG A 618 -32.70 43.02 9.88
C ARG A 618 -31.88 42.30 10.90
N PHE A 619 -30.57 42.63 11.00
CA PHE A 619 -29.68 42.08 12.01
C PHE A 619 -30.05 42.63 13.41
N VAL A 620 -30.07 41.76 14.40
CA VAL A 620 -30.46 42.01 15.78
C VAL A 620 -29.21 42.28 16.63
N LYS A 621 -29.15 43.40 17.35
CA LYS A 621 -28.10 43.64 18.33
C LYS A 621 -28.23 42.72 19.55
N PRO A 622 -27.15 42.27 20.20
CA PRO A 622 -25.73 42.61 19.99
C PRO A 622 -25.02 41.75 18.93
N PHE A 623 -25.74 40.92 18.15
CA PHE A 623 -25.12 40.10 17.13
C PHE A 623 -24.50 40.92 15.99
N PRO A 624 -23.39 40.41 15.36
CA PRO A 624 -22.80 39.10 15.54
C PRO A 624 -21.98 38.94 16.81
N VAL A 625 -22.05 37.76 17.41
CA VAL A 625 -21.27 37.39 18.61
C VAL A 625 -20.15 36.44 18.16
N ASP A 626 -18.90 36.75 18.50
CA ASP A 626 -17.74 35.96 18.13
C ASP A 626 -17.46 34.84 19.16
N LEU A 627 -17.30 33.60 18.71
CA LEU A 627 -16.99 32.46 19.57
C LEU A 627 -15.47 32.17 19.65
N GLY A 628 -14.66 32.98 18.95
CA GLY A 628 -13.19 32.89 18.98
C GLY A 628 -12.59 31.74 18.19
N LYS A 629 -13.40 30.81 17.61
CA LYS A 629 -12.97 29.70 16.80
C LYS A 629 -13.89 29.49 15.61
N ASP A 630 -13.33 29.17 14.47
CA ASP A 630 -14.09 28.87 13.27
C ASP A 630 -15.08 27.73 13.47
N ILE A 631 -16.30 27.94 13.04
CA ILE A 631 -17.40 26.99 13.10
C ILE A 631 -17.44 26.19 11.80
N LEU A 632 -17.55 24.88 11.91
CA LEU A 632 -17.77 23.98 10.78
C LEU A 632 -19.28 23.73 10.55
N ILE A 633 -19.99 23.36 11.62
CA ILE A 633 -21.46 23.14 11.59
C ILE A 633 -22.08 23.73 12.84
N GLY A 634 -23.17 24.44 12.69
CA GLY A 634 -24.00 24.95 13.79
C GLY A 634 -24.72 26.25 13.44
N PRO A 635 -25.46 26.80 14.43
CA PRO A 635 -25.71 26.25 15.77
C PRO A 635 -26.85 25.22 15.82
N ALA A 636 -26.80 24.29 16.78
CA ALA A 636 -27.99 23.63 17.31
C ALA A 636 -28.35 24.30 18.62
N VAL A 637 -29.61 24.63 18.82
CA VAL A 637 -30.06 25.46 19.96
C VAL A 637 -30.96 24.65 20.89
N TYR A 638 -30.68 24.78 22.18
CA TYR A 638 -31.43 24.12 23.24
C TYR A 638 -31.85 25.11 24.30
N ASP A 639 -33.10 25.03 24.75
CA ASP A 639 -33.58 25.69 25.98
C ASP A 639 -33.67 24.63 27.09
N PHE A 640 -32.63 24.55 27.91
CA PHE A 640 -32.54 23.55 28.97
C PHE A 640 -33.33 23.95 30.23
N THR A 641 -33.68 25.20 30.35
CA THR A 641 -34.37 25.77 31.52
C THR A 641 -35.86 25.96 31.31
N GLY A 642 -36.32 25.98 30.05
CA GLY A 642 -37.67 26.37 29.69
C GLY A 642 -37.95 27.88 29.81
N ALA A 643 -36.95 28.66 30.25
CA ALA A 643 -37.06 30.08 30.44
C ALA A 643 -36.47 30.92 29.30
N LYS A 644 -36.29 30.30 28.11
CA LYS A 644 -35.66 30.90 26.92
C LYS A 644 -34.21 31.31 27.12
N GLY A 645 -33.54 30.70 28.10
CA GLY A 645 -32.09 30.75 28.29
C GLY A 645 -31.37 29.81 27.31
N TYR A 646 -31.28 30.24 26.05
CA TYR A 646 -30.81 29.39 24.98
C TYR A 646 -29.31 29.08 25.08
N THR A 647 -28.97 27.82 24.78
CA THR A 647 -27.61 27.31 24.64
C THR A 647 -27.35 26.92 23.20
N ALA A 648 -26.29 27.43 22.61
CA ALA A 648 -25.85 27.10 21.26
C ALA A 648 -24.74 26.04 21.32
N ILE A 649 -24.93 24.97 20.57
CA ILE A 649 -23.93 23.91 20.35
C ILE A 649 -23.39 24.06 18.94
N VAL A 650 -22.08 24.06 18.79
CA VAL A 650 -21.39 24.17 17.51
C VAL A 650 -20.29 23.13 17.39
N LEU A 651 -20.07 22.64 16.19
CA LEU A 651 -18.87 21.88 15.83
C LEU A 651 -17.87 22.83 15.18
N HIS A 652 -16.69 22.94 15.78
CA HIS A 652 -15.60 23.76 15.25
C HIS A 652 -14.77 23.02 14.18
N LYS A 653 -14.07 23.77 13.33
CA LYS A 653 -13.16 23.22 12.32
C LYS A 653 -11.99 22.44 12.92
N ASP A 654 -11.61 22.75 14.17
CA ASP A 654 -10.58 22.06 14.92
C ASP A 654 -11.03 20.71 15.53
N ASN A 655 -12.19 20.19 15.09
CA ASN A 655 -12.82 18.95 15.56
C ASN A 655 -13.27 18.98 17.02
N SER A 656 -13.54 20.16 17.59
CA SER A 656 -14.09 20.30 18.94
C SER A 656 -15.55 20.75 18.94
N ILE A 657 -16.32 20.30 19.93
CA ILE A 657 -17.67 20.79 20.18
C ILE A 657 -17.63 21.85 21.23
N GLY A 658 -18.20 23.01 20.90
CA GLY A 658 -18.41 24.12 21.80
C GLY A 658 -19.85 24.21 22.30
N LYS A 659 -20.03 24.61 23.55
CA LYS A 659 -21.33 24.85 24.20
C LYS A 659 -21.33 26.28 24.79
N TYR A 660 -22.11 27.15 24.19
CA TYR A 660 -22.07 28.58 24.44
C TYR A 660 -23.45 29.14 24.84
N ASP A 661 -23.46 30.21 25.67
CA ASP A 661 -24.63 31.06 25.75
C ASP A 661 -24.75 31.97 24.51
N LEU A 662 -25.84 32.69 24.37
CA LEU A 662 -26.01 33.59 23.23
C LEU A 662 -25.18 34.88 23.29
N HIS A 663 -24.36 35.06 24.33
CA HIS A 663 -23.36 36.12 24.43
C HIS A 663 -21.95 35.66 24.06
N GLY A 664 -21.81 34.38 23.60
CA GLY A 664 -20.57 33.80 23.15
C GLY A 664 -19.67 33.25 24.27
N ARG A 665 -20.15 33.21 25.52
CA ARG A 665 -19.40 32.65 26.64
C ARG A 665 -19.65 31.16 26.74
N GLN A 666 -18.62 30.38 26.99
CA GLN A 666 -18.80 28.98 27.31
C GLN A 666 -19.66 28.81 28.56
N THR A 667 -20.57 27.84 28.50
CA THR A 667 -21.45 27.57 29.67
C THR A 667 -20.62 27.04 30.86
N ASN A 668 -21.01 27.42 32.09
CA ASN A 668 -20.32 26.99 33.29
C ASN A 668 -20.19 25.47 33.39
N GLY A 669 -19.02 25.00 33.78
CA GLY A 669 -18.70 23.60 33.94
C GLY A 669 -18.46 22.84 32.64
N TRP A 670 -18.50 23.50 31.47
CA TRP A 670 -18.19 22.84 30.19
C TRP A 670 -16.71 22.49 30.09
N LYS A 671 -16.41 21.19 29.97
CA LYS A 671 -15.05 20.66 29.88
C LYS A 671 -14.58 20.46 28.43
N GLY A 672 -15.45 20.74 27.44
CA GLY A 672 -15.18 20.48 26.03
C GLY A 672 -15.46 19.02 25.63
N ILE A 673 -15.62 18.81 24.33
CA ILE A 673 -15.63 17.49 23.70
C ILE A 673 -14.72 17.60 22.49
N LYS A 674 -13.65 16.82 22.46
CA LYS A 674 -12.69 16.81 21.35
C LYS A 674 -12.11 15.40 21.19
N PRO A 675 -12.87 14.49 20.57
CA PRO A 675 -12.38 13.15 20.26
C PRO A 675 -11.21 13.20 19.28
N THR A 676 -10.42 12.14 19.26
CA THR A 676 -9.32 11.96 18.29
C THR A 676 -9.86 11.75 16.89
N GLU A 677 -11.02 11.09 16.77
CA GLU A 677 -11.68 10.78 15.52
C GLU A 677 -12.50 11.96 14.99
N LYS A 678 -12.64 12.03 13.66
CA LYS A 678 -13.40 13.10 13.02
C LYS A 678 -14.88 13.06 13.40
N ILE A 679 -15.41 14.13 13.95
CA ILE A 679 -16.84 14.27 14.24
C ILE A 679 -17.60 14.48 12.94
N LYS A 680 -18.64 13.68 12.69
CA LYS A 680 -19.43 13.71 11.45
C LYS A 680 -20.58 14.71 11.46
N ALA A 681 -21.14 15.01 12.62
CA ALA A 681 -22.32 15.84 12.78
C ALA A 681 -22.35 16.53 14.16
N LEU A 682 -23.28 17.48 14.34
CA LEU A 682 -23.56 18.02 15.66
C LEU A 682 -24.01 16.92 16.63
N PRO A 683 -23.68 17.03 17.93
CA PRO A 683 -24.05 16.02 18.91
C PRO A 683 -25.57 15.95 19.09
N GLU A 684 -26.05 14.74 19.33
CA GLU A 684 -27.45 14.45 19.66
C GLU A 684 -27.64 14.43 21.20
N LEU A 685 -28.73 14.99 21.68
CA LEU A 685 -29.05 14.98 23.11
C LEU A 685 -29.77 13.69 23.49
N LEU A 686 -29.17 12.87 24.35
CA LEU A 686 -29.80 11.71 24.97
C LEU A 686 -30.31 12.06 26.38
N LYS A 687 -31.48 11.52 26.75
CA LYS A 687 -32.03 11.59 28.11
C LYS A 687 -32.20 10.17 28.65
N VAL A 688 -31.49 9.86 29.73
CA VAL A 688 -31.50 8.55 30.38
C VAL A 688 -31.82 8.74 31.87
N LYS A 689 -32.95 8.24 32.34
CA LYS A 689 -33.41 8.41 33.74
C LYS A 689 -33.36 9.87 34.24
N GLY A 690 -33.73 10.84 33.39
CA GLY A 690 -33.68 12.26 33.70
C GLY A 690 -32.31 12.92 33.50
N THR A 691 -31.23 12.17 33.42
CA THR A 691 -29.89 12.72 33.18
C THR A 691 -29.66 12.91 31.66
N ARG A 692 -28.95 13.98 31.32
CA ARG A 692 -28.67 14.39 29.96
C ARG A 692 -27.25 13.99 29.56
N TYR A 693 -27.11 13.46 28.32
CA TYR A 693 -25.83 13.05 27.73
C TYR A 693 -25.73 13.54 26.29
N TRP A 694 -24.52 13.64 25.76
CA TRP A 694 -24.26 13.95 24.37
C TRP A 694 -23.82 12.70 23.63
N LEU A 695 -24.55 12.31 22.59
CA LEU A 695 -24.11 11.30 21.62
C LEU A 695 -23.37 12.01 20.49
N VAL A 696 -22.11 11.67 20.31
CA VAL A 696 -21.22 12.22 19.30
C VAL A 696 -20.90 11.12 18.28
N ARG A 697 -21.30 11.32 17.04
CA ARG A 697 -21.00 10.40 15.93
C ARG A 697 -19.68 10.81 15.33
N THR A 698 -18.68 9.94 15.46
CA THR A 698 -17.37 10.13 14.82
C THR A 698 -17.28 9.30 13.52
N SER A 699 -16.17 9.43 12.79
CA SER A 699 -15.89 8.59 11.62
C SER A 699 -15.73 7.10 11.96
N VAL A 700 -15.50 6.78 13.25
CA VAL A 700 -15.14 5.46 13.73
C VAL A 700 -16.24 4.84 14.59
N GLN A 701 -16.83 5.61 15.48
CA GLN A 701 -17.75 5.10 16.51
C GLN A 701 -18.72 6.18 16.98
N CYS A 702 -19.75 5.77 17.73
CA CYS A 702 -20.51 6.68 18.54
C CYS A 702 -19.93 6.76 19.95
N LEU A 703 -19.65 7.97 20.41
CA LEU A 703 -19.17 8.27 21.77
C LEU A 703 -20.27 8.94 22.56
N ILE A 704 -20.39 8.58 23.82
CA ILE A 704 -21.39 9.18 24.74
C ILE A 704 -20.64 9.96 25.82
N TYR A 705 -20.96 11.22 25.93
CA TYR A 705 -20.34 12.14 26.88
C TYR A 705 -21.34 12.62 27.93
N GLY A 706 -20.87 12.93 29.11
CA GLY A 706 -21.68 13.63 30.11
C GLY A 706 -22.16 15.00 29.60
N PHE A 707 -23.19 15.55 30.22
CA PHE A 707 -23.80 16.83 29.83
C PHE A 707 -22.80 18.00 29.80
N ASN A 708 -21.76 17.94 30.61
CA ASN A 708 -20.70 18.94 30.65
C ASN A 708 -19.46 18.58 29.81
N GLY A 709 -19.51 17.55 28.98
CA GLY A 709 -18.37 17.09 28.18
C GLY A 709 -17.34 16.33 29.02
N GLY A 710 -16.07 16.43 28.65
CA GLY A 710 -14.95 15.73 29.26
C GLY A 710 -14.58 14.47 28.50
N GLU A 711 -14.29 13.38 29.20
CA GLU A 711 -13.98 12.08 28.59
C GLU A 711 -15.26 11.34 28.22
N PRO A 712 -15.23 10.47 27.19
CA PRO A 712 -16.36 9.62 26.85
C PRO A 712 -16.67 8.62 27.96
N LEU A 713 -17.95 8.36 28.19
CA LEU A 713 -18.42 7.45 29.24
C LEU A 713 -18.51 5.99 28.80
N ASN A 714 -18.69 5.75 27.50
CA ASN A 714 -18.73 4.40 26.95
C ASN A 714 -17.30 3.94 26.65
N GLU A 715 -16.88 2.85 27.27
CA GLU A 715 -15.63 2.20 26.91
C GLU A 715 -15.72 1.67 25.47
N ALA A 716 -14.68 2.01 24.70
CA ALA A 716 -14.53 1.58 23.33
C ALA A 716 -13.43 0.53 23.25
N ASP A 717 -13.76 -0.72 23.49
CA ASP A 717 -12.80 -1.81 23.32
C ASP A 717 -13.23 -2.71 22.15
N GLY A 718 -12.52 -2.60 21.05
CA GLY A 718 -12.64 -3.46 19.89
C GLY A 718 -14.07 -3.68 19.41
N ASN A 719 -14.54 -4.91 19.44
CA ASN A 719 -15.87 -5.30 18.97
C ASN A 719 -17.06 -4.75 19.77
N LYS A 720 -16.80 -4.13 20.93
CA LYS A 720 -17.83 -3.52 21.80
C LYS A 720 -18.10 -2.04 21.45
N MET A 721 -17.30 -1.44 20.57
CA MET A 721 -17.54 -0.07 20.10
C MET A 721 -18.88 0.03 19.38
N ILE A 722 -19.57 1.12 19.60
CA ILE A 722 -20.84 1.40 18.93
C ILE A 722 -20.56 1.82 17.48
N LYS A 723 -21.18 1.19 16.50
CA LYS A 723 -21.04 1.56 15.09
C LYS A 723 -21.40 3.02 14.84
N PRO A 724 -20.69 3.76 13.96
CA PRO A 724 -20.95 5.17 13.67
C PRO A 724 -22.40 5.48 13.27
N ASP A 725 -23.00 4.57 12.51
CA ASP A 725 -24.36 4.73 11.97
C ASP A 725 -25.41 3.93 12.78
N SER A 726 -25.03 3.40 13.96
CA SER A 726 -25.96 2.68 14.82
C SER A 726 -27.11 3.56 15.27
N ALA A 727 -28.33 3.01 15.23
CA ALA A 727 -29.43 3.57 16.01
C ALA A 727 -29.10 3.40 17.49
N VAL A 728 -29.11 4.51 18.24
CA VAL A 728 -28.93 4.51 19.69
C VAL A 728 -30.28 4.78 20.34
N GLU A 729 -30.82 3.78 21.01
CA GLU A 729 -32.16 3.84 21.61
C GLU A 729 -32.09 3.82 23.13
N VAL A 730 -32.95 4.61 23.74
CA VAL A 730 -33.13 4.59 25.20
C VAL A 730 -34.43 3.88 25.52
N LYS A 731 -34.33 2.67 26.10
CA LYS A 731 -35.47 1.84 26.57
C LYS A 731 -35.28 1.47 28.04
N ASP A 732 -36.33 1.62 28.83
CA ASP A 732 -36.33 1.28 30.26
C ASP A 732 -35.16 1.90 31.05
N GLY A 733 -34.80 3.12 30.69
CA GLY A 733 -33.68 3.82 31.33
C GLY A 733 -32.31 3.21 31.06
N LYS A 734 -32.16 2.43 29.99
CA LYS A 734 -30.91 1.87 29.50
C LYS A 734 -30.68 2.30 28.05
N VAL A 735 -29.42 2.39 27.67
CA VAL A 735 -29.02 2.76 26.31
C VAL A 735 -28.67 1.49 25.53
N TYR A 736 -29.28 1.30 24.38
CA TYR A 736 -29.02 0.17 23.49
C TYR A 736 -28.46 0.66 22.17
N ALA A 737 -27.43 -0.01 21.68
CA ALA A 737 -26.80 0.31 20.41
C ALA A 737 -26.20 -0.95 19.76
N THR A 738 -26.12 -0.97 18.44
CA THR A 738 -25.44 -2.02 17.69
C THR A 738 -23.95 -1.78 17.70
N CYS A 739 -23.21 -2.76 18.20
CA CYS A 739 -21.75 -2.73 18.25
C CYS A 739 -21.13 -3.37 16.99
N TYR A 740 -19.80 -3.29 16.84
CA TYR A 740 -19.09 -3.81 15.67
C TYR A 740 -19.20 -5.33 15.50
N ASP A 741 -19.42 -6.09 16.57
CA ASP A 741 -19.73 -7.53 16.50
C ASP A 741 -21.14 -7.85 15.96
N GLY A 742 -21.89 -6.84 15.55
CA GLY A 742 -23.26 -6.98 15.05
C GLY A 742 -24.33 -7.16 16.14
N LYS A 743 -23.95 -7.24 17.42
CA LYS A 743 -24.90 -7.44 18.53
C LYS A 743 -25.40 -6.10 19.05
N ILE A 744 -26.67 -6.07 19.42
CA ILE A 744 -27.27 -4.97 20.18
C ILE A 744 -26.86 -5.16 21.65
N ARG A 745 -26.20 -4.16 22.21
CA ARG A 745 -25.72 -4.19 23.58
C ARG A 745 -26.35 -3.10 24.45
N ASN A 746 -26.52 -3.39 25.72
CA ASN A 746 -26.79 -2.38 26.71
C ASN A 746 -25.46 -1.68 27.06
N ILE A 747 -25.41 -0.38 26.77
CA ILE A 747 -24.25 0.48 27.01
C ILE A 747 -24.35 1.02 28.44
N LYS A 748 -23.37 0.71 29.27
CA LYS A 748 -23.27 1.28 30.61
C LYS A 748 -22.74 2.71 30.50
N LEU A 749 -23.39 3.68 31.15
CA LEU A 749 -23.01 5.09 31.24
C LEU A 749 -22.59 5.44 32.67
#